data_386e880fd1b335b16e83a97bed7826a3
#
_entry.id   386e880fd1b335b16e83a97bed7826a3
#
_cell.length_a   1.000
_cell.length_b   1.000
_cell.length_c   1.000
_cell.angle_alpha   90.00
_cell.angle_beta   90.00
_cell.angle_gamma   90.00
#
_symmetry.space_group_name_H-M   'P 1'
#
loop_
_entity.id
_entity.type
_entity.pdbx_description
1 polymer ?
#
loop_
_entity_poly.entity_id
_entity_poly.type
_entity_poly.pdbx_seq_one_letter_code
_entity_poly.pdbx_strand_id
1 'polypeptide(L)'
;MNEFEFKLEPGKKLNKQETYIEKEPIISVIVPFFNSKNYIEQTIISILNQTFPYYEILIIDDGSKDKGALEKLEKIKKLDSRIKVFHKENEGLAATRDFGAAKSSNSCKYLMFLDDDDLIEPTYLECAYWTLETNKDAAWAYSDSVGFDKQQYVWNKYFDSEKLKKVNELIAQALVRKSDFELVNGYELREKSVNEDWNFWLKLLAKEKKPVHMSFYGQWYRRKEDGELKRANDNKQRSLEIINQTASKINKKIEAIQYPKYKYNYDLIPENVENIIIPKRLTENNKINILFIIPWMITGGADLFNLNLVKGLDKNKFAITIITTEPNKNVLRQYFEKNEEFSQIANVYDLTSFLDQKYWVSFINYIIEKENINIILNSNSKFGYAVLPYLKSRHPQIPIIDYVHMEEWYNRNGGYSRYSAMYDSVIDKTLVCNENSRKILIDHFGKNSSDVETVYIGVNEKIFNPENYNKKELKQKYLGETQNKKIISYICRISEQKRPMLFLQIISKLKEQRQNFKAIVVGDGNLLPKMKEEAKKLHIYEDIIFTGRLQNTGEIYAISDITVNCSIKEGLALTSYESLSMEVPIVSSDVGGQKELITDEVGKIIELKQNEEDVYSEIYNDEEIKEYVQAINEILDKTNEYKANCRKMILDHFTINKMIEKMSNILQETY
;
A
#
# COMPACT_ATOMS: atom_id res chain seq x y z
N MET A 1 11.15 -8.33 8.55
CA MET A 1 10.97 -7.28 7.55
C MET A 1 10.21 -7.91 6.41
N ASN A 2 9.03 -7.41 6.05
CA ASN A 2 8.47 -7.80 4.76
C ASN A 2 9.41 -7.21 3.72
N GLU A 3 10.08 -8.07 2.97
CA GLU A 3 10.88 -7.67 1.84
C GLU A 3 9.93 -7.16 0.75
N PHE A 4 10.38 -6.16 -0.01
CA PHE A 4 9.68 -5.70 -1.21
C PHE A 4 9.42 -6.90 -2.14
N GLU A 5 8.20 -7.05 -2.65
CA GLU A 5 7.83 -8.24 -3.45
C GLU A 5 8.21 -8.02 -4.94
N PHE A 6 9.46 -8.27 -5.24
CA PHE A 6 10.04 -8.10 -6.59
C PHE A 6 9.41 -8.95 -7.70
N LYS A 7 8.53 -9.91 -7.34
CA LYS A 7 7.81 -10.75 -8.32
C LYS A 7 6.53 -10.09 -8.85
N LEU A 8 6.17 -8.93 -8.31
CA LEU A 8 4.98 -8.19 -8.70
C LEU A 8 5.25 -7.14 -9.79
N GLU A 9 6.34 -7.29 -10.53
CA GLU A 9 6.68 -6.38 -11.62
C GLU A 9 5.51 -6.25 -12.63
N PRO A 10 5.22 -5.04 -13.14
CA PRO A 10 4.11 -4.78 -14.06
C PRO A 10 4.37 -5.35 -15.46
N GLY A 11 3.37 -5.30 -16.34
CA GLY A 11 3.52 -5.67 -17.74
C GLY A 11 3.48 -7.17 -18.06
N LYS A 12 3.20 -8.05 -17.08
CA LYS A 12 3.07 -9.50 -17.31
C LYS A 12 1.84 -9.87 -18.14
N LYS A 13 0.78 -9.07 -18.04
CA LYS A 13 -0.49 -9.30 -18.72
C LYS A 13 -1.06 -7.99 -19.22
N LEU A 14 -1.52 -8.00 -20.45
CA LEU A 14 -2.30 -6.89 -21.00
C LEU A 14 -3.69 -6.91 -20.37
N ASN A 15 -4.06 -5.83 -19.70
CA ASN A 15 -5.41 -5.64 -19.19
C ASN A 15 -6.38 -5.36 -20.33
N LYS A 16 -7.68 -5.64 -20.11
CA LYS A 16 -8.70 -5.23 -21.08
C LYS A 16 -8.65 -3.70 -21.20
N GLN A 17 -8.37 -3.23 -22.41
CA GLN A 17 -8.31 -1.81 -22.66
C GLN A 17 -9.71 -1.20 -22.57
N GLU A 18 -9.83 -0.13 -21.81
CA GLU A 18 -11.01 0.72 -21.80
C GLU A 18 -10.93 1.69 -22.99
N THR A 19 -12.05 1.90 -23.67
CA THR A 19 -12.11 2.84 -24.78
C THR A 19 -12.55 4.21 -24.26
N TYR A 20 -11.74 5.23 -24.57
CA TYR A 20 -12.02 6.62 -24.26
C TYR A 20 -12.36 7.40 -25.54
N ILE A 21 -13.02 8.54 -25.37
CA ILE A 21 -13.21 9.50 -26.48
C ILE A 21 -11.82 9.84 -27.02
N GLU A 22 -11.64 9.66 -28.32
CA GLU A 22 -10.37 9.94 -28.98
C GLU A 22 -9.97 11.41 -28.79
N LYS A 23 -8.73 11.60 -28.41
CA LYS A 23 -8.03 12.89 -28.37
C LYS A 23 -6.62 12.71 -28.87
N GLU A 24 -6.09 13.80 -29.39
CA GLU A 24 -4.66 13.88 -29.72
C GLU A 24 -3.81 13.55 -28.49
N PRO A 25 -2.69 12.83 -28.66
CA PRO A 25 -1.83 12.44 -27.56
C PRO A 25 -1.20 13.68 -26.88
N ILE A 26 -1.12 13.64 -25.57
CA ILE A 26 -0.50 14.68 -24.74
C ILE A 26 0.91 14.26 -24.33
N ILE A 27 1.15 12.96 -24.27
CA ILE A 27 2.44 12.36 -23.89
C ILE A 27 2.93 11.49 -25.03
N SER A 28 4.20 11.65 -25.43
CA SER A 28 4.88 10.69 -26.31
C SER A 28 5.82 9.84 -25.47
N VAL A 29 5.56 8.54 -25.41
CA VAL A 29 6.47 7.56 -24.79
C VAL A 29 7.39 7.03 -25.87
N ILE A 30 8.67 7.37 -25.79
CA ILE A 30 9.72 7.04 -26.75
C ILE A 30 10.49 5.84 -26.21
N VAL A 31 10.46 4.75 -26.99
CA VAL A 31 11.12 3.48 -26.64
C VAL A 31 12.24 3.21 -27.65
N PRO A 32 13.51 3.51 -27.31
CA PRO A 32 14.65 3.11 -28.12
C PRO A 32 14.73 1.58 -28.18
N PHE A 33 15.00 1.02 -29.36
CA PHE A 33 15.06 -0.41 -29.55
C PHE A 33 16.27 -0.81 -30.39
N PHE A 34 17.01 -1.82 -29.95
CA PHE A 34 18.09 -2.42 -30.74
C PHE A 34 18.26 -3.90 -30.41
N ASN A 35 17.81 -4.81 -31.29
CA ASN A 35 17.92 -6.28 -31.17
C ASN A 35 17.33 -6.87 -29.87
N SER A 36 16.45 -6.20 -29.15
CA SER A 36 15.97 -6.53 -27.80
C SER A 36 14.63 -7.30 -27.82
N LYS A 37 14.59 -8.46 -28.48
CA LYS A 37 13.35 -9.25 -28.65
C LYS A 37 12.73 -9.82 -27.37
N ASN A 38 13.51 -9.95 -26.29
CA ASN A 38 13.09 -10.71 -25.09
C ASN A 38 12.26 -9.90 -24.12
N TYR A 39 12.42 -8.57 -24.08
CA TYR A 39 11.86 -7.73 -23.02
C TYR A 39 10.83 -6.72 -23.52
N ILE A 40 10.96 -6.26 -24.76
CA ILE A 40 10.15 -5.19 -25.34
C ILE A 40 8.63 -5.40 -25.18
N GLU A 41 8.14 -6.65 -25.27
CA GLU A 41 6.71 -6.92 -25.11
C GLU A 41 6.22 -6.59 -23.71
N GLN A 42 6.97 -6.94 -22.68
CA GLN A 42 6.62 -6.61 -21.30
C GLN A 42 6.64 -5.11 -21.07
N THR A 43 7.64 -4.40 -21.62
CA THR A 43 7.73 -2.94 -21.57
C THR A 43 6.50 -2.30 -22.21
N ILE A 44 6.13 -2.71 -23.43
CA ILE A 44 4.96 -2.16 -24.14
C ILE A 44 3.66 -2.47 -23.38
N ILE A 45 3.51 -3.66 -22.84
CA ILE A 45 2.35 -4.01 -22.00
C ILE A 45 2.27 -3.11 -20.74
N SER A 46 3.39 -2.78 -20.12
CA SER A 46 3.40 -1.86 -18.98
C SER A 46 2.93 -0.45 -19.35
N ILE A 47 3.26 0.01 -20.57
CA ILE A 47 2.77 1.29 -21.11
C ILE A 47 1.29 1.19 -21.49
N LEU A 48 0.87 0.11 -22.14
CA LEU A 48 -0.53 -0.07 -22.52
C LEU A 48 -1.47 -0.17 -21.32
N ASN A 49 -0.97 -0.63 -20.19
CA ASN A 49 -1.73 -0.71 -18.93
C ASN A 49 -1.81 0.62 -18.17
N GLN A 50 -1.29 1.73 -18.70
CA GLN A 50 -1.36 3.04 -18.03
C GLN A 50 -2.81 3.54 -17.91
N THR A 51 -3.13 4.11 -16.76
CA THR A 51 -4.46 4.66 -16.44
C THR A 51 -4.77 5.95 -17.18
N PHE A 52 -3.77 6.71 -17.61
CA PHE A 52 -3.92 7.89 -18.43
C PHE A 52 -3.94 7.50 -19.92
N PRO A 53 -5.00 7.75 -20.71
CA PRO A 53 -5.16 7.19 -22.06
C PRO A 53 -4.54 8.01 -23.18
N TYR A 54 -4.27 9.32 -22.99
CA TYR A 54 -3.87 10.23 -24.07
C TYR A 54 -2.37 10.27 -24.28
N TYR A 55 -1.80 9.14 -24.72
CA TYR A 55 -0.40 9.00 -25.09
C TYR A 55 -0.26 8.27 -26.42
N GLU A 56 0.90 8.44 -27.05
CA GLU A 56 1.40 7.61 -28.15
C GLU A 56 2.65 6.86 -27.73
N ILE A 57 2.94 5.74 -28.36
CA ILE A 57 4.15 4.93 -28.16
C ILE A 57 4.96 4.97 -29.44
N LEU A 58 6.16 5.53 -29.37
CA LEU A 58 7.08 5.63 -30.48
C LEU A 58 8.23 4.66 -30.26
N ILE A 59 8.21 3.51 -30.91
CA ILE A 59 9.32 2.55 -30.86
C ILE A 59 10.27 2.93 -31.99
N ILE A 60 11.52 3.25 -31.62
CA ILE A 60 12.55 3.68 -32.57
C ILE A 60 13.60 2.58 -32.70
N ASP A 61 13.54 1.85 -33.78
CA ASP A 61 14.52 0.81 -34.10
C ASP A 61 15.81 1.44 -34.66
N ASP A 62 16.87 1.33 -33.89
CA ASP A 62 18.22 1.86 -34.22
C ASP A 62 19.03 0.87 -35.07
N GLY A 63 18.42 0.38 -36.16
CA GLY A 63 19.08 -0.45 -37.17
C GLY A 63 19.30 -1.90 -36.72
N SER A 64 18.30 -2.52 -36.11
CA SER A 64 18.34 -3.95 -35.74
C SER A 64 18.55 -4.85 -36.93
N LYS A 65 19.34 -5.92 -36.76
CA LYS A 65 19.64 -6.94 -37.76
C LYS A 65 19.10 -8.33 -37.40
N ASP A 66 18.69 -8.53 -36.15
CA ASP A 66 18.06 -9.78 -35.68
C ASP A 66 16.66 -9.89 -36.29
N LYS A 67 16.43 -10.88 -37.15
CA LYS A 67 15.13 -11.12 -37.78
C LYS A 67 14.02 -11.34 -36.76
N GLY A 68 14.30 -12.08 -35.68
CA GLY A 68 13.33 -12.32 -34.62
C GLY A 68 12.95 -11.04 -33.85
N ALA A 69 13.88 -10.10 -33.71
CA ALA A 69 13.60 -8.79 -33.12
C ALA A 69 12.67 -7.95 -34.04
N LEU A 70 12.93 -7.92 -35.34
CA LEU A 70 12.08 -7.22 -36.31
C LEU A 70 10.67 -7.84 -36.41
N GLU A 71 10.57 -9.18 -36.46
CA GLU A 71 9.28 -9.87 -36.41
C GLU A 71 8.50 -9.57 -35.11
N LYS A 72 9.20 -9.41 -33.99
CA LYS A 72 8.58 -9.03 -32.72
C LYS A 72 8.00 -7.62 -32.78
N LEU A 73 8.71 -6.66 -33.37
CA LEU A 73 8.20 -5.30 -33.55
C LEU A 73 6.93 -5.28 -34.42
N GLU A 74 6.89 -6.06 -35.50
CA GLU A 74 5.70 -6.15 -36.35
C GLU A 74 4.48 -6.77 -35.64
N LYS A 75 4.71 -7.65 -34.66
CA LYS A 75 3.64 -8.18 -33.80
C LYS A 75 3.17 -7.13 -32.80
N ILE A 76 4.10 -6.46 -32.14
CA ILE A 76 3.82 -5.42 -31.13
C ILE A 76 3.04 -4.26 -31.73
N LYS A 77 3.40 -3.80 -32.93
CA LYS A 77 2.71 -2.73 -33.67
C LYS A 77 1.21 -2.99 -33.85
N LYS A 78 0.79 -4.26 -33.88
CA LYS A 78 -0.60 -4.67 -34.03
C LYS A 78 -1.40 -4.73 -32.74
N LEU A 79 -0.75 -4.56 -31.57
CA LEU A 79 -1.42 -4.66 -30.28
C LEU A 79 -2.35 -3.48 -30.00
N ASP A 80 -1.97 -2.28 -30.45
CA ASP A 80 -2.73 -1.05 -30.18
C ASP A 80 -2.43 0.02 -31.24
N SER A 81 -3.43 0.80 -31.63
CA SER A 81 -3.31 1.86 -32.65
C SER A 81 -2.39 3.01 -32.25
N ARG A 82 -2.13 3.20 -30.96
CA ARG A 82 -1.21 4.22 -30.43
C ARG A 82 0.26 3.88 -30.65
N ILE A 83 0.59 2.64 -31.08
CA ILE A 83 1.97 2.18 -31.30
C ILE A 83 2.41 2.52 -32.71
N LYS A 84 3.48 3.29 -32.82
CA LYS A 84 4.15 3.63 -34.08
C LYS A 84 5.60 3.11 -34.02
N VAL A 85 6.04 2.44 -35.08
CA VAL A 85 7.42 1.93 -35.20
C VAL A 85 8.13 2.70 -36.31
N PHE A 86 9.31 3.20 -35.99
CA PHE A 86 10.20 3.90 -36.93
C PHE A 86 11.54 3.16 -36.98
N HIS A 87 12.10 3.02 -38.17
CA HIS A 87 13.41 2.42 -38.40
C HIS A 87 14.39 3.48 -38.87
N LYS A 88 15.62 3.42 -38.34
CA LYS A 88 16.72 4.28 -38.77
C LYS A 88 18.04 3.52 -38.78
N GLU A 89 19.08 4.09 -39.35
CA GLU A 89 20.43 3.57 -39.23
C GLU A 89 20.93 3.67 -37.78
N ASN A 90 21.83 2.76 -37.39
CA ASN A 90 22.34 2.71 -36.02
C ASN A 90 23.28 3.89 -35.73
N GLU A 91 22.80 4.83 -34.94
CA GLU A 91 23.54 6.02 -34.48
C GLU A 91 23.70 6.08 -32.96
N GLY A 92 23.14 5.10 -32.23
CA GLY A 92 23.23 5.00 -30.78
C GLY A 92 22.06 5.62 -30.03
N LEU A 93 22.04 5.39 -28.71
CA LEU A 93 20.90 5.62 -27.84
C LEU A 93 20.43 7.09 -27.79
N ALA A 94 21.37 8.03 -27.63
CA ALA A 94 21.07 9.47 -27.59
C ALA A 94 20.42 9.96 -28.88
N ALA A 95 20.99 9.61 -30.04
CA ALA A 95 20.43 9.98 -31.34
C ALA A 95 19.06 9.34 -31.57
N THR A 96 18.85 8.14 -31.06
CA THR A 96 17.57 7.41 -31.16
C THR A 96 16.49 8.07 -30.32
N ARG A 97 16.80 8.55 -29.12
CA ARG A 97 15.87 9.31 -28.29
C ARG A 97 15.52 10.67 -28.92
N ASP A 98 16.52 11.40 -29.46
CA ASP A 98 16.31 12.67 -30.15
C ASP A 98 15.46 12.50 -31.40
N PHE A 99 15.71 11.44 -32.19
CA PHE A 99 14.89 11.10 -33.35
C PHE A 99 13.43 10.81 -32.94
N GLY A 100 13.22 10.04 -31.87
CA GLY A 100 11.89 9.78 -31.31
C GLY A 100 11.19 11.07 -30.88
N ALA A 101 11.89 11.96 -30.19
CA ALA A 101 11.35 13.25 -29.79
C ALA A 101 10.93 14.10 -31.01
N ALA A 102 11.70 14.09 -32.10
CA ALA A 102 11.38 14.77 -33.34
C ALA A 102 10.16 14.14 -34.07
N LYS A 103 9.85 12.86 -33.82
CA LYS A 103 8.67 12.16 -34.37
C LYS A 103 7.43 12.30 -33.50
N SER A 104 7.55 12.88 -32.29
CA SER A 104 6.41 13.09 -31.41
C SER A 104 5.36 14.00 -32.03
N SER A 105 4.09 13.69 -31.79
CA SER A 105 2.96 14.48 -32.30
C SER A 105 3.05 15.94 -31.83
N ASN A 106 2.59 16.88 -32.66
CA ASN A 106 2.62 18.32 -32.33
C ASN A 106 1.77 18.67 -31.10
N SER A 107 0.74 17.89 -30.82
CA SER A 107 -0.13 18.03 -29.65
C SER A 107 0.54 17.62 -28.32
N CYS A 108 1.64 16.84 -28.38
CA CYS A 108 2.33 16.37 -27.20
C CYS A 108 3.03 17.50 -26.45
N LYS A 109 2.72 17.60 -25.18
CA LYS A 109 3.33 18.54 -24.23
C LYS A 109 4.48 17.91 -23.46
N TYR A 110 4.51 16.60 -23.39
CA TYR A 110 5.42 15.82 -22.56
C TYR A 110 6.06 14.69 -23.34
N LEU A 111 7.32 14.44 -23.03
CA LEU A 111 8.10 13.30 -23.54
C LEU A 111 8.48 12.40 -22.37
N MET A 112 8.40 11.09 -22.58
CA MET A 112 8.95 10.11 -21.67
C MET A 112 9.89 9.19 -22.45
N PHE A 113 11.08 8.98 -21.93
CA PHE A 113 12.05 8.03 -22.50
C PHE A 113 12.06 6.79 -21.63
N LEU A 114 11.68 5.63 -22.20
CA LEU A 114 11.63 4.35 -21.50
C LEU A 114 12.43 3.32 -22.26
N ASP A 115 13.44 2.74 -21.64
CA ASP A 115 14.25 1.71 -22.28
C ASP A 115 13.43 0.44 -22.54
N ASP A 116 13.78 -0.30 -23.59
CA ASP A 116 12.99 -1.43 -24.13
C ASP A 116 12.94 -2.67 -23.22
N ASP A 117 13.53 -2.59 -22.04
CA ASP A 117 13.57 -3.64 -21.02
C ASP A 117 13.06 -3.18 -19.64
N ASP A 118 12.75 -1.91 -19.50
CA ASP A 118 12.26 -1.32 -18.25
C ASP A 118 10.72 -1.22 -18.21
N LEU A 119 10.16 -1.02 -17.02
CA LEU A 119 8.70 -1.03 -16.82
C LEU A 119 8.26 0.17 -15.99
N ILE A 120 6.97 0.53 -16.12
CA ILE A 120 6.33 1.57 -15.30
C ILE A 120 5.04 1.07 -14.67
N GLU A 121 4.76 1.54 -13.43
CA GLU A 121 3.52 1.25 -12.72
C GLU A 121 2.30 1.82 -13.46
N PRO A 122 1.13 1.19 -13.35
CA PRO A 122 -0.06 1.59 -14.13
C PRO A 122 -0.50 3.05 -13.95
N THR A 123 -0.26 3.65 -12.78
CA THR A 123 -0.66 5.04 -12.50
C THR A 123 0.45 6.07 -12.79
N TYR A 124 1.62 5.63 -13.25
CA TYR A 124 2.81 6.49 -13.38
C TYR A 124 2.59 7.70 -14.27
N LEU A 125 2.12 7.52 -15.50
CA LEU A 125 1.92 8.63 -16.45
C LEU A 125 0.89 9.64 -15.93
N GLU A 126 -0.17 9.17 -15.29
CA GLU A 126 -1.22 10.01 -14.74
C GLU A 126 -0.74 10.84 -13.56
N CYS A 127 -0.05 10.21 -12.60
CA CYS A 127 0.56 10.93 -11.49
C CYS A 127 1.59 11.95 -11.97
N ALA A 128 2.47 11.59 -12.90
CA ALA A 128 3.48 12.48 -13.45
C ALA A 128 2.87 13.67 -14.21
N TYR A 129 1.80 13.42 -15.00
CA TYR A 129 1.05 14.45 -15.68
C TYR A 129 0.45 15.47 -14.69
N TRP A 130 -0.28 14.99 -13.68
CA TRP A 130 -0.84 15.84 -12.63
C TRP A 130 0.25 16.61 -11.86
N THR A 131 1.34 15.94 -11.53
CA THR A 131 2.47 16.56 -10.82
C THR A 131 3.06 17.71 -11.63
N LEU A 132 3.26 17.54 -12.93
CA LEU A 132 3.76 18.63 -13.78
C LEU A 132 2.72 19.73 -14.00
N GLU A 133 1.46 19.40 -14.24
CA GLU A 133 0.42 20.42 -14.43
C GLU A 133 0.21 21.30 -13.17
N THR A 134 0.46 20.76 -11.98
CA THR A 134 0.36 21.51 -10.71
C THR A 134 1.66 22.17 -10.27
N ASN A 135 2.80 21.84 -10.90
CA ASN A 135 4.11 22.46 -10.63
C ASN A 135 4.69 23.02 -11.93
N LYS A 136 4.18 24.18 -12.37
CA LYS A 136 4.51 24.78 -13.67
C LYS A 136 6.00 25.15 -13.85
N ASP A 137 6.71 25.34 -12.76
CA ASP A 137 8.15 25.65 -12.74
C ASP A 137 9.05 24.41 -12.71
N ALA A 138 8.48 23.20 -12.62
CA ALA A 138 9.23 21.95 -12.77
C ALA A 138 9.33 21.55 -14.25
N ALA A 139 10.54 21.19 -14.69
CA ALA A 139 10.82 20.74 -16.05
C ALA A 139 10.57 19.24 -16.25
N TRP A 140 10.76 18.44 -15.22
CA TRP A 140 10.50 17.00 -15.28
C TRP A 140 10.01 16.43 -13.94
N ALA A 141 9.23 15.35 -14.02
CA ALA A 141 8.78 14.56 -12.89
C ALA A 141 9.44 13.18 -12.92
N TYR A 142 9.96 12.72 -11.79
CA TYR A 142 10.56 11.40 -11.64
C TYR A 142 10.09 10.75 -10.32
N SER A 143 10.18 9.42 -10.23
CA SER A 143 9.80 8.67 -9.03
C SER A 143 10.95 7.85 -8.47
N ASP A 144 10.72 7.24 -7.31
CA ASP A 144 11.57 6.17 -6.80
C ASP A 144 11.54 4.97 -7.76
N SER A 145 12.56 4.13 -7.72
CA SER A 145 12.68 3.00 -8.63
C SER A 145 13.01 1.69 -7.93
N VAL A 146 12.64 0.61 -8.61
CA VAL A 146 12.89 -0.77 -8.20
C VAL A 146 13.84 -1.40 -9.19
N GLY A 147 14.99 -1.88 -8.72
CA GLY A 147 15.83 -2.78 -9.50
C GLY A 147 15.29 -4.20 -9.40
N PHE A 148 15.12 -4.89 -10.53
CA PHE A 148 14.54 -6.22 -10.57
C PHE A 148 15.27 -7.16 -11.54
N ASP A 149 14.87 -8.43 -11.60
CA ASP A 149 15.49 -9.52 -12.34
C ASP A 149 16.79 -9.99 -11.63
N LYS A 150 17.97 -9.78 -12.19
CA LYS A 150 19.25 -10.31 -11.67
C LYS A 150 19.75 -9.65 -10.38
N GLN A 151 19.37 -8.40 -10.14
CA GLN A 151 19.69 -7.68 -8.91
C GLN A 151 18.42 -7.01 -8.40
N GLN A 152 18.08 -7.31 -7.16
CA GLN A 152 16.86 -6.82 -6.52
C GLN A 152 17.22 -5.78 -5.46
N TYR A 153 16.73 -4.56 -5.64
CA TYR A 153 16.90 -3.45 -4.70
C TYR A 153 15.81 -2.41 -4.90
N VAL A 154 15.58 -1.61 -3.89
CA VAL A 154 14.75 -0.40 -3.98
C VAL A 154 15.64 0.81 -3.91
N TRP A 155 15.31 1.84 -4.66
CA TRP A 155 16.10 3.05 -4.74
C TRP A 155 15.23 4.28 -4.57
N ASN A 156 15.30 4.86 -3.36
CA ASN A 156 14.69 6.14 -3.02
C ASN A 156 15.63 7.26 -3.43
N LYS A 157 15.17 8.10 -4.35
CA LYS A 157 16.02 9.09 -5.00
C LYS A 157 15.78 10.48 -4.48
N TYR A 158 16.47 10.86 -3.41
CA TYR A 158 16.53 12.25 -3.01
C TYR A 158 17.42 13.03 -3.97
N PHE A 159 16.84 14.05 -4.61
CA PHE A 159 17.57 14.89 -5.52
C PHE A 159 18.56 15.82 -4.79
N ASP A 160 19.80 15.79 -5.21
CA ASP A 160 20.84 16.74 -4.82
C ASP A 160 21.59 17.20 -6.06
N SER A 161 21.42 18.47 -6.45
CA SER A 161 22.08 19.02 -7.64
C SER A 161 23.62 19.06 -7.54
N GLU A 162 24.17 19.22 -6.33
CA GLU A 162 25.63 19.21 -6.12
C GLU A 162 26.22 17.80 -6.22
N LYS A 163 25.46 16.81 -5.76
CA LYS A 163 25.83 15.40 -5.91
C LYS A 163 25.69 14.94 -7.36
N LEU A 164 24.63 15.38 -8.04
CA LEU A 164 24.41 15.05 -9.46
C LEU A 164 25.52 15.59 -10.38
N LYS A 165 26.22 16.67 -10.01
CA LYS A 165 27.42 17.12 -10.74
C LYS A 165 28.55 16.08 -10.74
N LYS A 166 28.56 15.14 -9.81
CA LYS A 166 29.65 14.18 -9.57
C LYS A 166 29.27 12.73 -9.84
N VAL A 167 28.00 12.38 -9.64
CA VAL A 167 27.48 10.99 -9.75
C VAL A 167 26.08 11.03 -10.35
N ASN A 168 25.82 10.16 -11.33
CA ASN A 168 24.47 9.98 -11.86
C ASN A 168 23.58 9.25 -10.85
N GLU A 169 22.59 9.96 -10.32
CA GLU A 169 21.58 9.40 -9.38
C GLU A 169 20.19 9.35 -10.00
N LEU A 170 20.02 9.79 -11.24
CA LEU A 170 18.75 9.76 -11.97
C LEU A 170 18.85 8.80 -13.14
N ILE A 171 17.78 8.08 -13.39
CA ILE A 171 17.63 7.26 -14.59
C ILE A 171 16.96 8.08 -15.70
N ALA A 172 17.05 7.64 -16.93
CA ALA A 172 16.46 8.31 -18.09
C ALA A 172 14.94 8.42 -18.03
N GLN A 173 14.31 7.49 -17.29
CA GLN A 173 12.86 7.36 -17.18
C GLN A 173 12.27 8.48 -16.32
N ALA A 174 11.83 9.54 -16.97
CA ALA A 174 11.11 10.65 -16.34
C ALA A 174 10.13 11.25 -17.36
N LEU A 175 9.07 11.87 -16.87
CA LEU A 175 8.20 12.67 -17.73
C LEU A 175 8.75 14.07 -17.83
N VAL A 176 9.16 14.50 -19.03
CA VAL A 176 9.84 15.79 -19.29
C VAL A 176 8.91 16.70 -20.09
N ARG A 177 8.90 18.00 -19.81
CA ARG A 177 8.21 18.95 -20.69
C ARG A 177 8.92 19.03 -22.04
N LYS A 178 8.18 18.88 -23.12
CA LYS A 178 8.73 18.95 -24.49
C LYS A 178 9.46 20.27 -24.72
N SER A 179 8.89 21.39 -24.26
CA SER A 179 9.54 22.71 -24.36
C SER A 179 10.89 22.82 -23.63
N ASP A 180 11.06 22.13 -22.47
CA ASP A 180 12.32 22.13 -21.76
C ASP A 180 13.34 21.16 -22.38
N PHE A 181 12.88 20.07 -23.00
CA PHE A 181 13.70 19.20 -23.82
C PHE A 181 14.27 19.96 -25.03
N GLU A 182 13.42 20.71 -25.74
CA GLU A 182 13.79 21.55 -26.89
C GLU A 182 14.73 22.69 -26.48
N LEU A 183 14.49 23.35 -25.33
CA LEU A 183 15.34 24.42 -24.79
C LEU A 183 16.81 24.01 -24.65
N VAL A 184 17.06 22.74 -24.33
CA VAL A 184 18.41 22.22 -24.15
C VAL A 184 18.92 21.44 -25.38
N ASN A 185 18.21 21.46 -26.51
CA ASN A 185 18.51 20.72 -27.74
C ASN A 185 18.67 19.21 -27.49
N GLY A 186 17.76 18.61 -26.75
CA GLY A 186 17.72 17.17 -26.49
C GLY A 186 18.97 16.61 -25.82
N TYR A 187 19.35 15.38 -26.17
CA TYR A 187 20.50 14.70 -25.61
C TYR A 187 21.84 15.18 -26.17
N GLU A 188 21.90 15.55 -27.42
CA GLU A 188 23.08 16.17 -28.12
C GLU A 188 24.39 15.34 -28.17
N LEU A 189 24.48 14.24 -27.46
CA LEU A 189 25.65 13.37 -27.42
C LEU A 189 25.51 12.25 -28.45
N ARG A 190 26.21 12.36 -29.57
CA ARG A 190 26.18 11.39 -30.68
C ARG A 190 27.19 10.26 -30.56
N GLU A 191 27.90 10.16 -29.44
CA GLU A 191 28.93 9.14 -29.26
C GLU A 191 28.36 7.90 -28.56
N LYS A 192 28.67 6.73 -29.11
CA LYS A 192 28.30 5.46 -28.51
C LYS A 192 28.89 5.33 -27.12
N SER A 193 28.08 5.08 -26.12
CA SER A 193 28.43 4.74 -24.73
C SER A 193 28.83 5.90 -23.81
N VAL A 194 28.11 7.00 -23.82
CA VAL A 194 28.26 8.07 -22.83
C VAL A 194 27.05 8.09 -21.93
N ASN A 195 27.18 8.49 -20.67
CA ASN A 195 26.07 8.74 -19.75
C ASN A 195 25.21 9.92 -20.28
N GLU A 196 24.48 9.70 -21.38
CA GLU A 196 23.72 10.72 -22.10
C GLU A 196 22.56 11.26 -21.26
N ASP A 197 21.94 10.41 -20.46
CA ASP A 197 20.91 10.76 -19.49
C ASP A 197 21.44 11.70 -18.40
N TRP A 198 22.61 11.38 -17.87
CA TRP A 198 23.29 12.24 -16.88
C TRP A 198 23.59 13.63 -17.45
N ASN A 199 24.17 13.69 -18.65
CA ASN A 199 24.46 14.98 -19.30
C ASN A 199 23.17 15.77 -19.60
N PHE A 200 22.10 15.09 -19.99
CA PHE A 200 20.80 15.70 -20.23
C PHE A 200 20.25 16.39 -18.97
N TRP A 201 20.29 15.72 -17.82
CA TRP A 201 19.87 16.31 -16.55
C TRP A 201 20.73 17.52 -16.16
N LEU A 202 22.04 17.45 -16.38
CA LEU A 202 22.95 18.57 -16.12
C LEU A 202 22.67 19.75 -17.05
N LYS A 203 22.33 19.52 -18.31
CA LYS A 203 21.92 20.58 -19.25
C LYS A 203 20.68 21.33 -18.78
N LEU A 204 19.68 20.61 -18.26
CA LEU A 204 18.49 21.23 -17.67
C LEU A 204 18.85 22.07 -16.44
N LEU A 205 19.71 21.54 -15.54
CA LEU A 205 20.17 22.29 -14.37
C LEU A 205 20.98 23.53 -14.76
N ALA A 206 21.79 23.47 -15.81
CA ALA A 206 22.53 24.64 -16.34
C ALA A 206 21.62 25.75 -16.90
N LYS A 207 20.35 25.38 -17.22
CA LYS A 207 19.27 26.33 -17.55
C LYS A 207 18.38 26.66 -16.36
N GLU A 208 18.83 26.37 -15.13
CA GLU A 208 18.14 26.60 -13.88
C GLU A 208 16.78 25.88 -13.77
N LYS A 209 16.59 24.84 -14.56
CA LYS A 209 15.39 24.00 -14.51
C LYS A 209 15.45 23.04 -13.34
N LYS A 210 14.34 22.83 -12.66
CA LYS A 210 14.28 21.95 -11.48
C LYS A 210 13.35 20.76 -11.70
N PRO A 211 13.62 19.63 -11.04
CA PRO A 211 12.73 18.48 -11.02
C PRO A 211 11.64 18.59 -9.97
N VAL A 212 10.66 17.72 -10.11
CA VAL A 212 9.76 17.34 -9.03
C VAL A 212 9.86 15.84 -8.77
N HIS A 213 10.03 15.47 -7.50
CA HIS A 213 10.14 14.08 -7.05
C HIS A 213 8.79 13.57 -6.55
N MET A 214 8.35 12.44 -7.11
CA MET A 214 7.20 11.68 -6.65
C MET A 214 7.68 10.52 -5.78
N SER A 215 7.25 10.45 -4.53
CA SER A 215 7.77 9.50 -3.53
C SER A 215 7.03 8.16 -3.54
N PHE A 216 6.90 7.53 -4.71
CA PHE A 216 6.41 6.17 -4.87
C PHE A 216 7.26 5.39 -5.88
N TYR A 217 7.24 4.05 -5.81
CA TYR A 217 7.98 3.18 -6.74
C TYR A 217 7.25 3.06 -8.06
N GLY A 218 7.37 4.09 -8.89
CA GLY A 218 6.72 4.17 -10.19
C GLY A 218 7.50 3.53 -11.33
N GLN A 219 8.78 3.25 -11.13
CA GLN A 219 9.71 2.82 -12.18
C GLN A 219 10.40 1.51 -11.80
N TRP A 220 10.45 0.57 -12.74
CA TRP A 220 11.11 -0.72 -12.59
C TRP A 220 12.27 -0.83 -13.56
N TYR A 221 13.50 -0.83 -13.03
CA TYR A 221 14.75 -0.86 -13.78
C TYR A 221 15.29 -2.30 -13.84
N ARG A 222 15.32 -2.88 -15.05
CA ARG A 222 15.78 -4.25 -15.24
C ARG A 222 17.31 -4.36 -15.14
N ARG A 223 17.79 -5.29 -14.33
CA ARG A 223 19.21 -5.58 -14.14
C ARG A 223 19.61 -6.82 -14.91
N LYS A 224 20.46 -6.65 -15.92
CA LYS A 224 21.01 -7.74 -16.75
C LYS A 224 22.43 -8.04 -16.36
N GLU A 225 22.94 -9.25 -16.68
CA GLU A 225 24.34 -9.63 -16.47
C GLU A 225 25.30 -8.84 -17.37
N ASP A 226 24.88 -8.51 -18.61
CA ASP A 226 25.67 -7.85 -19.65
C ASP A 226 25.15 -6.44 -19.97
N GLY A 227 24.62 -5.71 -18.98
CA GLY A 227 24.06 -4.37 -19.17
C GLY A 227 25.07 -3.33 -19.65
N GLU A 228 24.58 -2.27 -20.33
CA GLU A 228 25.40 -1.17 -20.90
C GLU A 228 26.32 -0.48 -19.88
N LEU A 229 25.96 -0.46 -18.61
CA LEU A 229 26.84 0.03 -17.52
C LEU A 229 28.20 -0.64 -17.48
N LYS A 230 28.32 -1.90 -17.95
CA LYS A 230 29.58 -2.61 -18.04
C LYS A 230 30.41 -2.18 -19.25
N ARG A 231 29.73 -1.81 -20.35
CA ARG A 231 30.34 -1.31 -21.61
C ARG A 231 30.72 0.18 -21.53
N ALA A 232 30.02 0.98 -20.71
CA ALA A 232 30.29 2.39 -20.49
C ALA A 232 31.68 2.67 -19.82
N ASN A 233 32.32 1.65 -19.26
CA ASN A 233 33.65 1.80 -18.68
C ASN A 233 34.78 1.99 -19.70
N ASP A 234 34.58 1.63 -20.98
CA ASP A 234 35.64 1.69 -21.99
C ASP A 234 35.89 3.13 -22.54
N ASN A 235 34.89 4.04 -22.43
CA ASN A 235 34.98 5.44 -22.84
C ASN A 235 34.77 6.45 -21.68
N LYS A 236 35.06 6.03 -20.48
CA LYS A 236 34.75 6.76 -19.24
C LYS A 236 35.39 8.17 -19.19
N GLN A 237 36.58 8.32 -19.69
CA GLN A 237 37.32 9.59 -19.56
C GLN A 237 36.69 10.71 -20.39
N ARG A 238 36.34 10.45 -21.66
CA ARG A 238 35.69 11.42 -22.54
C ARG A 238 34.29 11.80 -22.08
N SER A 239 33.54 10.81 -21.60
CA SER A 239 32.23 11.04 -20.98
C SER A 239 32.33 12.00 -19.80
N LEU A 240 33.29 11.77 -18.92
CA LEU A 240 33.52 12.62 -17.74
C LEU A 240 33.95 14.04 -18.12
N GLU A 241 34.73 14.23 -19.21
CA GLU A 241 35.09 15.55 -19.70
C GLU A 241 33.87 16.38 -20.10
N ILE A 242 32.95 15.79 -20.88
CA ILE A 242 31.72 16.45 -21.33
C ILE A 242 30.79 16.74 -20.12
N ILE A 243 30.64 15.78 -19.25
CA ILE A 243 29.84 15.92 -18.00
C ILE A 243 30.39 17.06 -17.15
N ASN A 244 31.73 17.12 -16.95
CA ASN A 244 32.39 18.17 -16.18
C ASN A 244 32.22 19.55 -16.85
N GLN A 245 32.31 19.63 -18.18
CA GLN A 245 32.05 20.86 -18.92
C GLN A 245 30.61 21.35 -18.75
N THR A 246 29.63 20.43 -18.77
CA THR A 246 28.21 20.76 -18.55
C THR A 246 27.98 21.15 -17.09
N ALA A 247 28.51 20.38 -16.15
CA ALA A 247 28.39 20.62 -14.72
C ALA A 247 29.01 21.99 -14.31
N SER A 248 30.10 22.40 -14.95
CA SER A 248 30.75 23.71 -14.67
C SER A 248 29.88 24.93 -15.04
N LYS A 249 28.84 24.74 -15.86
CA LYS A 249 27.85 25.77 -16.21
C LYS A 249 26.77 25.97 -15.15
N ILE A 250 26.70 25.08 -14.15
CA ILE A 250 25.70 25.13 -13.08
C ILE A 250 26.28 26.01 -11.95
N ASN A 251 25.83 27.24 -11.88
CA ASN A 251 26.39 28.26 -10.98
C ASN A 251 25.71 28.34 -9.62
N LYS A 252 24.55 27.70 -9.46
CA LYS A 252 23.80 27.70 -8.19
C LYS A 252 23.26 26.32 -7.87
N LYS A 253 23.04 26.05 -6.57
CA LYS A 253 22.34 24.88 -6.11
C LYS A 253 20.86 24.94 -6.55
N ILE A 254 20.37 23.88 -7.16
CA ILE A 254 18.97 23.71 -7.56
C ILE A 254 18.32 22.75 -6.58
N GLU A 255 17.18 23.13 -6.04
CA GLU A 255 16.38 22.27 -5.15
C GLU A 255 15.20 21.69 -5.92
N ALA A 256 14.96 20.40 -5.75
CA ALA A 256 13.77 19.75 -6.28
C ALA A 256 12.52 20.13 -5.49
N ILE A 257 11.38 20.12 -6.16
CA ILE A 257 10.09 20.00 -5.47
C ILE A 257 9.97 18.56 -5.02
N GLN A 258 9.76 18.33 -3.73
CA GLN A 258 9.72 16.97 -3.15
C GLN A 258 8.39 16.70 -2.48
N TYR A 259 7.92 15.48 -2.63
CA TYR A 259 6.81 14.92 -1.91
C TYR A 259 7.30 13.79 -0.98
N PRO A 260 6.59 13.51 0.14
CA PRO A 260 5.41 14.22 0.64
C PRO A 260 5.75 15.56 1.28
N LYS A 261 4.81 16.51 1.21
CA LYS A 261 4.86 17.75 1.98
C LYS A 261 4.14 17.53 3.29
N TYR A 262 4.85 17.48 4.41
CA TYR A 262 4.31 17.08 5.72
C TYR A 262 3.45 18.14 6.45
N LYS A 263 3.14 19.28 5.85
CA LYS A 263 2.23 20.26 6.43
C LYS A 263 0.85 20.10 5.80
N TYR A 264 -0.07 19.52 6.56
CA TYR A 264 -1.47 19.40 6.17
C TYR A 264 -2.27 20.51 6.82
N ASN A 265 -2.94 21.28 6.00
CA ASN A 265 -4.01 22.17 6.40
C ASN A 265 -5.32 21.55 5.91
N TYR A 266 -6.25 21.27 6.82
CA TYR A 266 -7.57 20.77 6.46
C TYR A 266 -8.52 21.85 5.94
N ASP A 267 -8.03 23.06 5.67
CA ASP A 267 -8.78 24.09 4.97
C ASP A 267 -8.96 23.66 3.51
N LEU A 268 -10.12 23.08 3.24
CA LEU A 268 -10.48 22.50 1.96
C LEU A 268 -10.99 23.58 1.00
N ILE A 269 -10.16 24.55 0.67
CA ILE A 269 -10.43 25.43 -0.47
C ILE A 269 -9.81 24.78 -1.70
N PRO A 270 -10.60 24.11 -2.56
CA PRO A 270 -10.05 23.43 -3.71
C PRO A 270 -9.53 24.46 -4.71
N GLU A 271 -8.25 24.35 -5.07
CA GLU A 271 -7.73 25.08 -6.23
C GLU A 271 -8.06 24.31 -7.52
N ASN A 272 -8.65 25.00 -8.47
CA ASN A 272 -8.83 24.44 -9.80
C ASN A 272 -7.49 24.34 -10.51
N VAL A 273 -7.28 23.23 -11.21
CA VAL A 273 -6.11 23.03 -12.07
C VAL A 273 -6.56 23.30 -13.51
N GLU A 274 -6.19 24.48 -14.02
CA GLU A 274 -6.42 24.80 -15.42
C GLU A 274 -5.67 23.81 -16.32
N ASN A 275 -6.26 23.44 -17.44
CA ASN A 275 -5.69 22.57 -18.47
C ASN A 275 -5.60 21.06 -18.16
N ILE A 276 -6.11 20.58 -17.02
CA ILE A 276 -6.29 19.13 -16.84
C ILE A 276 -7.40 18.63 -17.78
N ILE A 277 -7.04 17.61 -18.54
CA ILE A 277 -8.00 16.95 -19.42
C ILE A 277 -8.55 15.72 -18.71
N ILE A 278 -9.86 15.68 -18.53
CA ILE A 278 -10.57 14.54 -17.96
C ILE A 278 -10.89 13.56 -19.09
N PRO A 279 -10.32 12.35 -19.08
CA PRO A 279 -10.68 11.31 -20.05
C PRO A 279 -12.14 10.88 -19.86
N LYS A 280 -12.89 10.82 -20.94
CA LYS A 280 -14.27 10.33 -20.92
C LYS A 280 -14.35 8.98 -21.61
N ARG A 281 -14.88 7.98 -20.92
CA ARG A 281 -15.10 6.64 -21.47
C ARG A 281 -16.17 6.66 -22.57
N LEU A 282 -15.96 5.91 -23.64
CA LEU A 282 -16.94 5.72 -24.72
C LEU A 282 -18.04 4.74 -24.35
N THR A 283 -17.71 3.75 -23.53
CA THR A 283 -18.66 2.73 -23.08
C THR A 283 -18.63 2.65 -21.57
N GLU A 284 -19.80 2.56 -20.96
CA GLU A 284 -19.89 2.22 -19.54
C GLU A 284 -19.42 0.77 -19.38
N ASN A 285 -18.60 0.55 -18.37
CA ASN A 285 -18.36 -0.82 -17.90
C ASN A 285 -19.61 -1.23 -17.10
N ASN A 286 -20.11 -2.44 -17.29
CA ASN A 286 -21.26 -2.97 -16.55
C ASN A 286 -20.87 -3.32 -15.09
N LYS A 287 -20.03 -2.50 -14.45
CA LYS A 287 -19.52 -2.73 -13.09
C LYS A 287 -19.90 -1.57 -12.19
N ILE A 288 -20.02 -1.86 -10.93
CA ILE A 288 -20.10 -0.84 -9.89
C ILE A 288 -18.70 -0.31 -9.64
N ASN A 289 -18.46 0.96 -9.98
CA ASN A 289 -17.17 1.62 -9.80
C ASN A 289 -17.11 2.26 -8.41
N ILE A 290 -16.16 1.83 -7.60
CA ILE A 290 -16.02 2.26 -6.21
C ILE A 290 -14.78 3.13 -6.05
N LEU A 291 -14.95 4.32 -5.51
CA LEU A 291 -13.86 5.13 -4.99
C LEU A 291 -13.64 4.78 -3.51
N PHE A 292 -12.53 4.12 -3.21
CA PHE A 292 -12.19 3.72 -1.85
C PHE A 292 -11.15 4.66 -1.27
N ILE A 293 -11.54 5.46 -0.27
CA ILE A 293 -10.68 6.44 0.40
C ILE A 293 -10.22 5.85 1.73
N ILE A 294 -8.91 5.69 1.88
CA ILE A 294 -8.27 5.14 3.08
C ILE A 294 -7.10 6.03 3.53
N PRO A 295 -6.66 5.98 4.79
CA PRO A 295 -5.53 6.81 5.21
C PRO A 295 -4.21 6.38 4.56
N TRP A 296 -3.87 5.10 4.64
CA TRP A 296 -2.61 4.48 4.18
C TRP A 296 -2.80 2.99 3.87
N MET A 297 -1.73 2.33 3.42
CA MET A 297 -1.69 0.89 3.11
C MET A 297 -0.52 0.24 3.87
N ILE A 298 -0.68 0.06 5.19
CA ILE A 298 0.33 -0.52 6.08
C ILE A 298 -0.15 -1.86 6.66
N THR A 299 0.66 -2.49 7.50
CA THR A 299 0.25 -3.70 8.21
C THR A 299 -0.50 -3.33 9.50
N GLY A 300 -1.81 -3.41 9.45
CA GLY A 300 -2.71 -3.21 10.59
C GLY A 300 -4.00 -4.00 10.40
N GLY A 301 -4.85 -4.10 11.45
CA GLY A 301 -6.11 -4.84 11.36
C GLY A 301 -7.07 -4.23 10.33
N ALA A 302 -7.22 -2.91 10.34
CA ALA A 302 -8.04 -2.18 9.39
C ALA A 302 -7.52 -2.31 7.95
N ASP A 303 -6.19 -2.21 7.77
CA ASP A 303 -5.57 -2.32 6.44
C ASP A 303 -5.71 -3.73 5.88
N LEU A 304 -5.61 -4.77 6.72
CA LEU A 304 -5.82 -6.15 6.30
C LEU A 304 -7.28 -6.40 5.91
N PHE A 305 -8.25 -5.81 6.64
CA PHE A 305 -9.65 -5.82 6.24
C PHE A 305 -9.83 -5.18 4.86
N ASN A 306 -9.30 -3.97 4.65
CA ASN A 306 -9.39 -3.25 3.38
C ASN A 306 -8.78 -4.08 2.23
N LEU A 307 -7.61 -4.69 2.45
CA LEU A 307 -6.95 -5.54 1.45
C LEU A 307 -7.78 -6.79 1.12
N ASN A 308 -8.31 -7.48 2.15
CA ASN A 308 -9.14 -8.66 1.96
C ASN A 308 -10.44 -8.32 1.22
N LEU A 309 -11.06 -7.17 1.53
CA LEU A 309 -12.23 -6.67 0.81
C LEU A 309 -11.92 -6.46 -0.67
N VAL A 310 -10.86 -5.71 -0.99
CA VAL A 310 -10.48 -5.41 -2.39
C VAL A 310 -10.10 -6.69 -3.15
N LYS A 311 -9.42 -7.64 -2.50
CA LYS A 311 -9.08 -8.95 -3.10
C LYS A 311 -10.29 -9.84 -3.34
N GLY A 312 -11.26 -9.80 -2.44
CA GLY A 312 -12.38 -10.72 -2.43
C GLY A 312 -13.57 -10.29 -3.27
N LEU A 313 -13.76 -9.00 -3.51
CA LEU A 313 -14.86 -8.51 -4.36
C LEU A 313 -14.71 -9.03 -5.80
N ASP A 314 -15.84 -9.48 -6.37
CA ASP A 314 -15.88 -10.01 -7.73
C ASP A 314 -15.53 -8.94 -8.76
N LYS A 315 -14.38 -9.10 -9.41
CA LYS A 315 -13.85 -8.19 -10.44
C LYS A 315 -14.74 -8.07 -11.68
N ASN A 316 -15.70 -8.97 -11.88
CA ASN A 316 -16.69 -8.86 -12.94
C ASN A 316 -17.83 -7.91 -12.56
N LYS A 317 -18.10 -7.73 -11.27
CA LYS A 317 -19.16 -6.87 -10.75
C LYS A 317 -18.64 -5.52 -10.27
N PHE A 318 -17.42 -5.46 -9.76
CA PHE A 318 -16.85 -4.28 -9.12
C PHE A 318 -15.54 -3.85 -9.79
N ALA A 319 -15.35 -2.54 -9.89
CA ALA A 319 -14.06 -1.93 -10.18
C ALA A 319 -13.70 -0.95 -9.06
N ILE A 320 -12.46 -1.01 -8.57
CA ILE A 320 -12.05 -0.27 -7.38
C ILE A 320 -10.89 0.65 -7.74
N THR A 321 -11.03 1.91 -7.38
CA THR A 321 -9.95 2.90 -7.37
C THR A 321 -9.69 3.32 -5.94
N ILE A 322 -8.43 3.23 -5.50
CA ILE A 322 -8.02 3.54 -4.13
C ILE A 322 -7.31 4.88 -4.09
N ILE A 323 -7.67 5.70 -3.13
CA ILE A 323 -6.96 6.94 -2.81
C ILE A 323 -6.48 6.87 -1.36
N THR A 324 -5.18 7.14 -1.14
CA THR A 324 -4.63 7.30 0.21
C THR A 324 -4.35 8.77 0.50
N THR A 325 -4.57 9.15 1.77
CA THR A 325 -4.66 10.56 2.18
C THR A 325 -3.71 10.96 3.32
N GLU A 326 -3.00 10.01 3.92
CA GLU A 326 -2.08 10.27 5.02
C GLU A 326 -0.66 9.88 4.65
N PRO A 327 0.34 10.72 4.97
CA PRO A 327 1.73 10.40 4.69
C PRO A 327 2.25 9.36 5.66
N ASN A 328 3.03 8.45 5.17
CA ASN A 328 3.80 7.56 6.01
C ASN A 328 4.97 8.32 6.65
N LYS A 329 4.91 8.54 7.96
CA LYS A 329 5.96 9.25 8.72
C LYS A 329 7.31 8.49 8.74
N ASN A 330 7.29 7.17 8.54
CA ASN A 330 8.47 6.31 8.43
C ASN A 330 8.56 5.71 7.02
N VAL A 331 8.85 6.54 6.07
CA VAL A 331 8.76 6.34 4.61
C VAL A 331 9.39 5.04 4.10
N LEU A 332 10.42 4.50 4.75
CA LEU A 332 11.16 3.37 4.22
C LEU A 332 10.65 1.99 4.66
N ARG A 333 10.00 1.88 5.80
CA ARG A 333 9.68 0.58 6.41
C ARG A 333 8.23 0.16 6.31
N GLN A 334 7.32 1.14 6.35
CA GLN A 334 5.87 0.88 6.33
C GLN A 334 5.28 0.96 4.91
N TYR A 335 5.91 1.71 4.03
CA TYR A 335 5.49 1.88 2.64
C TYR A 335 5.49 0.57 1.84
N PHE A 336 6.37 -0.37 2.18
CA PHE A 336 6.52 -1.64 1.47
C PHE A 336 5.52 -2.74 1.88
N GLU A 337 4.84 -2.58 3.01
CA GLU A 337 4.18 -3.74 3.62
C GLU A 337 2.95 -4.22 2.85
N LYS A 338 2.22 -3.32 2.16
CA LYS A 338 0.98 -3.70 1.46
C LYS A 338 0.71 -2.96 0.13
N ASN A 339 1.46 -1.92 -0.17
CA ASN A 339 1.21 -1.09 -1.36
C ASN A 339 1.21 -1.90 -2.67
N GLU A 340 2.19 -2.80 -2.83
CA GLU A 340 2.30 -3.66 -4.01
C GLU A 340 1.14 -4.65 -4.10
N GLU A 341 0.66 -5.19 -2.98
CA GLU A 341 -0.49 -6.08 -2.98
C GLU A 341 -1.77 -5.35 -3.43
N PHE A 342 -1.98 -4.11 -3.01
CA PHE A 342 -3.11 -3.30 -3.46
C PHE A 342 -2.98 -2.92 -4.94
N SER A 343 -1.79 -2.53 -5.41
CA SER A 343 -1.57 -2.12 -6.80
C SER A 343 -1.79 -3.24 -7.82
N GLN A 344 -1.68 -4.50 -7.41
CA GLN A 344 -1.99 -5.67 -8.25
C GLN A 344 -3.48 -5.87 -8.52
N ILE A 345 -4.36 -5.26 -7.73
CA ILE A 345 -5.80 -5.54 -7.73
C ILE A 345 -6.66 -4.32 -7.96
N ALA A 346 -6.12 -3.12 -7.78
CA ALA A 346 -6.80 -1.85 -7.95
C ALA A 346 -5.83 -0.76 -8.42
N ASN A 347 -6.36 0.29 -9.05
CA ASN A 347 -5.59 1.51 -9.31
C ASN A 347 -5.42 2.27 -7.99
N VAL A 348 -4.17 2.53 -7.60
CA VAL A 348 -3.84 3.20 -6.33
C VAL A 348 -3.21 4.55 -6.58
N TYR A 349 -3.73 5.58 -5.92
CA TYR A 349 -3.21 6.94 -5.94
C TYR A 349 -2.89 7.38 -4.51
N ASP A 350 -1.62 7.37 -4.15
CA ASP A 350 -1.15 7.99 -2.91
C ASP A 350 -1.00 9.51 -3.14
N LEU A 351 -2.03 10.27 -2.77
CA LEU A 351 -2.06 11.73 -3.00
C LEU A 351 -0.86 12.44 -2.36
N THR A 352 -0.39 11.91 -1.24
CA THR A 352 0.74 12.51 -0.52
C THR A 352 2.05 12.40 -1.28
N SER A 353 2.16 11.42 -2.16
CA SER A 353 3.39 11.07 -2.87
C SER A 353 3.66 11.94 -4.10
N PHE A 354 2.65 12.62 -4.67
CA PHE A 354 2.81 13.31 -5.94
C PHE A 354 2.06 14.64 -6.06
N LEU A 355 1.20 14.99 -5.08
CA LEU A 355 0.28 16.11 -5.22
C LEU A 355 0.22 16.98 -3.96
N ASP A 356 0.23 18.30 -4.13
CA ASP A 356 -0.02 19.24 -3.04
C ASP A 356 -1.48 19.16 -2.57
N GLN A 357 -1.70 19.22 -1.26
CA GLN A 357 -3.01 19.00 -0.65
C GLN A 357 -4.12 19.93 -1.22
N LYS A 358 -3.80 21.15 -1.58
CA LYS A 358 -4.75 22.10 -2.18
C LYS A 358 -5.38 21.61 -3.50
N TYR A 359 -4.74 20.65 -4.17
CA TYR A 359 -5.23 20.04 -5.41
C TYR A 359 -5.91 18.66 -5.21
N TRP A 360 -5.90 18.12 -3.99
CA TRP A 360 -6.45 16.78 -3.74
C TRP A 360 -7.93 16.68 -4.10
N VAL A 361 -8.73 17.67 -3.74
CA VAL A 361 -10.17 17.70 -4.07
C VAL A 361 -10.38 17.72 -5.57
N SER A 362 -9.59 18.50 -6.31
CA SER A 362 -9.66 18.56 -7.78
C SER A 362 -9.27 17.21 -8.41
N PHE A 363 -8.27 16.52 -7.85
CA PHE A 363 -7.88 15.18 -8.31
C PHE A 363 -8.97 14.15 -8.00
N ILE A 364 -9.57 14.18 -6.81
CA ILE A 364 -10.68 13.28 -6.46
C ILE A 364 -11.86 13.46 -7.42
N ASN A 365 -12.25 14.71 -7.73
CA ASN A 365 -13.30 14.99 -8.72
C ASN A 365 -12.91 14.44 -10.11
N TYR A 366 -11.67 14.64 -10.51
CA TYR A 366 -11.15 14.09 -11.76
C TYR A 366 -11.31 12.55 -11.81
N ILE A 367 -10.96 11.85 -10.74
CA ILE A 367 -11.12 10.39 -10.64
C ILE A 367 -12.60 10.01 -10.68
N ILE A 368 -13.47 10.73 -9.96
CA ILE A 368 -14.92 10.47 -9.97
C ILE A 368 -15.47 10.55 -11.38
N GLU A 369 -15.12 11.59 -12.12
CA GLU A 369 -15.62 11.79 -13.49
C GLU A 369 -14.98 10.81 -14.49
N LYS A 370 -13.68 10.59 -14.39
CA LYS A 370 -12.94 9.69 -15.29
C LYS A 370 -13.38 8.23 -15.14
N GLU A 371 -13.49 7.77 -13.90
CA GLU A 371 -13.79 6.38 -13.59
C GLU A 371 -15.30 6.09 -13.53
N ASN A 372 -16.17 7.10 -13.75
CA ASN A 372 -17.62 7.00 -13.56
C ASN A 372 -17.97 6.36 -12.21
N ILE A 373 -17.48 6.95 -11.13
CA ILE A 373 -17.66 6.41 -9.78
C ILE A 373 -19.14 6.35 -9.43
N ASN A 374 -19.58 5.20 -8.93
CA ASN A 374 -20.95 4.93 -8.51
C ASN A 374 -21.11 4.98 -6.98
N ILE A 375 -20.07 4.63 -6.22
CA ILE A 375 -20.08 4.60 -4.76
C ILE A 375 -18.77 5.20 -4.24
N ILE A 376 -18.86 6.02 -3.18
CA ILE A 376 -17.70 6.44 -2.41
C ILE A 376 -17.71 5.67 -1.09
N LEU A 377 -16.64 4.93 -0.81
CA LEU A 377 -16.41 4.20 0.43
C LEU A 377 -15.25 4.85 1.18
N ASN A 378 -15.51 5.39 2.38
CA ASN A 378 -14.47 5.95 3.26
C ASN A 378 -14.19 5.00 4.42
N SER A 379 -12.94 4.55 4.57
CA SER A 379 -12.54 3.73 5.72
C SER A 379 -11.43 4.43 6.50
N ASN A 380 -11.80 5.00 7.64
CA ASN A 380 -10.89 5.65 8.59
C ASN A 380 -10.00 6.78 8.01
N SER A 381 -10.37 7.42 6.89
CA SER A 381 -9.65 8.58 6.41
C SER A 381 -10.24 9.87 6.98
N LYS A 382 -9.45 10.59 7.76
CA LYS A 382 -9.85 11.91 8.32
C LYS A 382 -10.08 12.94 7.21
N PHE A 383 -9.17 12.98 6.23
CA PHE A 383 -9.36 13.83 5.05
C PHE A 383 -10.59 13.38 4.25
N GLY A 384 -10.79 12.07 4.11
CA GLY A 384 -11.99 11.51 3.48
C GLY A 384 -13.26 12.10 4.09
N TYR A 385 -13.43 12.04 5.43
CA TYR A 385 -14.58 12.65 6.10
C TYR A 385 -14.71 14.16 5.80
N ALA A 386 -13.61 14.91 5.91
CA ALA A 386 -13.63 16.36 5.70
C ALA A 386 -14.07 16.75 4.28
N VAL A 387 -13.80 15.94 3.28
CA VAL A 387 -14.18 16.22 1.88
C VAL A 387 -15.60 15.77 1.52
N LEU A 388 -16.23 14.87 2.29
CA LEU A 388 -17.55 14.30 1.96
C LEU A 388 -18.64 15.34 1.69
N PRO A 389 -18.79 16.44 2.47
CA PRO A 389 -19.80 17.46 2.18
C PRO A 389 -19.61 18.10 0.81
N TYR A 390 -18.37 18.38 0.42
CA TYR A 390 -18.07 18.91 -0.90
C TYR A 390 -18.41 17.91 -2.00
N LEU A 391 -18.01 16.64 -1.84
CA LEU A 391 -18.28 15.60 -2.81
C LEU A 391 -19.77 15.35 -2.96
N LYS A 392 -20.54 15.29 -1.85
CA LYS A 392 -21.99 15.13 -1.89
C LYS A 392 -22.69 16.30 -2.56
N SER A 393 -22.22 17.53 -2.32
CA SER A 393 -22.75 18.74 -3.01
C SER A 393 -22.47 18.71 -4.51
N ARG A 394 -21.30 18.24 -4.94
CA ARG A 394 -20.91 18.19 -6.34
C ARG A 394 -21.51 17.00 -7.09
N HIS A 395 -21.67 15.88 -6.41
CA HIS A 395 -22.15 14.61 -6.94
C HIS A 395 -23.28 14.04 -6.07
N PRO A 396 -24.45 14.71 -5.97
CA PRO A 396 -25.51 14.34 -5.03
C PRO A 396 -26.07 12.94 -5.27
N GLN A 397 -25.95 12.41 -6.50
CA GLN A 397 -26.42 11.10 -6.89
C GLN A 397 -25.51 9.96 -6.44
N ILE A 398 -24.27 10.25 -6.04
CA ILE A 398 -23.32 9.19 -5.62
C ILE A 398 -23.53 8.91 -4.13
N PRO A 399 -23.93 7.68 -3.76
CA PRO A 399 -24.03 7.31 -2.37
C PRO A 399 -22.65 7.23 -1.71
N ILE A 400 -22.62 7.61 -0.44
CA ILE A 400 -21.43 7.63 0.40
C ILE A 400 -21.61 6.62 1.53
N ILE A 401 -20.69 5.69 1.62
CA ILE A 401 -20.63 4.70 2.70
C ILE A 401 -19.36 4.97 3.50
N ASP A 402 -19.43 4.85 4.81
CA ASP A 402 -18.23 4.79 5.64
C ASP A 402 -18.13 3.47 6.40
N TYR A 403 -16.90 3.05 6.73
CA TYR A 403 -16.62 1.88 7.54
C TYR A 403 -15.78 2.27 8.76
N VAL A 404 -16.34 2.07 9.96
CA VAL A 404 -15.73 2.40 11.23
C VAL A 404 -15.21 1.13 11.90
N HIS A 405 -13.90 1.04 12.12
CA HIS A 405 -13.24 -0.15 12.67
C HIS A 405 -13.25 -0.20 14.20
N MET A 406 -13.28 0.95 14.86
CA MET A 406 -13.16 1.03 16.32
C MET A 406 -13.58 2.42 16.80
N GLU A 407 -14.20 2.47 17.95
CA GLU A 407 -14.36 3.70 18.74
C GLU A 407 -13.09 3.99 19.56
N GLU A 408 -12.81 5.26 19.81
CA GLU A 408 -11.68 5.73 20.61
C GLU A 408 -12.13 6.89 21.51
N TRP A 409 -12.68 6.54 22.67
CA TRP A 409 -13.37 7.51 23.53
C TRP A 409 -12.48 8.64 24.04
N TYR A 410 -11.32 8.30 24.59
CA TYR A 410 -10.47 9.24 25.31
C TYR A 410 -9.34 9.79 24.46
N ASN A 411 -8.57 8.94 23.81
CA ASN A 411 -7.39 9.38 23.09
C ASN A 411 -7.69 10.28 21.88
N ARG A 412 -8.87 10.10 21.26
CA ARG A 412 -9.28 10.82 20.05
C ARG A 412 -10.69 11.38 20.15
N ASN A 413 -11.21 11.54 21.37
CA ASN A 413 -12.54 12.08 21.63
C ASN A 413 -13.63 11.44 20.74
N GLY A 414 -13.73 10.10 20.78
CA GLY A 414 -14.64 9.29 19.98
C GLY A 414 -14.08 8.80 18.64
N GLY A 415 -12.89 9.24 18.27
CA GLY A 415 -12.19 8.74 17.08
C GLY A 415 -12.99 8.87 15.79
N TYR A 416 -12.97 7.80 14.97
CA TYR A 416 -13.69 7.79 13.69
C TYR A 416 -15.20 7.65 13.84
N SER A 417 -15.70 7.08 14.95
CA SER A 417 -17.14 7.08 15.29
C SER A 417 -17.69 8.50 15.39
N ARG A 418 -16.92 9.40 16.02
CA ARG A 418 -17.30 10.83 16.08
C ARG A 418 -17.28 11.49 14.70
N TYR A 419 -16.27 11.22 13.86
CA TYR A 419 -16.23 11.75 12.50
C TYR A 419 -17.44 11.26 11.69
N SER A 420 -17.74 9.96 11.76
CA SER A 420 -18.94 9.38 11.13
C SER A 420 -20.22 10.11 11.54
N ALA A 421 -20.39 10.38 12.84
CA ALA A 421 -21.53 11.11 13.34
C ALA A 421 -21.54 12.60 12.94
N MET A 422 -20.37 13.27 12.93
CA MET A 422 -20.27 14.67 12.51
C MET A 422 -20.67 14.90 11.05
N TYR A 423 -20.48 13.91 10.20
CA TYR A 423 -20.79 13.98 8.77
C TYR A 423 -22.03 13.15 8.39
N ASP A 424 -22.86 12.77 9.37
CA ASP A 424 -24.05 11.94 9.19
C ASP A 424 -24.97 12.42 8.06
N SER A 425 -25.18 13.74 7.96
CA SER A 425 -26.04 14.35 6.94
C SER A 425 -25.64 14.10 5.48
N VAL A 426 -24.42 13.61 5.24
CA VAL A 426 -23.89 13.34 3.89
C VAL A 426 -23.48 11.88 3.69
N ILE A 427 -23.55 11.06 4.74
CA ILE A 427 -23.26 9.62 4.69
C ILE A 427 -24.61 8.88 4.55
N ASP A 428 -24.74 8.09 3.49
CA ASP A 428 -25.97 7.35 3.22
C ASP A 428 -26.02 6.03 4.00
N LYS A 429 -24.87 5.43 4.31
CA LYS A 429 -24.79 4.22 5.14
C LYS A 429 -23.47 4.15 5.91
N THR A 430 -23.54 3.77 7.17
CA THR A 430 -22.38 3.52 8.04
C THR A 430 -22.25 2.02 8.33
N LEU A 431 -21.06 1.49 8.09
CA LEU A 431 -20.72 0.11 8.41
C LEU A 431 -19.79 0.08 9.62
N VAL A 432 -19.95 -0.91 10.48
CA VAL A 432 -19.13 -1.10 11.67
C VAL A 432 -18.68 -2.54 11.81
N CYS A 433 -17.55 -2.77 12.47
CA CYS A 433 -16.98 -4.11 12.58
C CYS A 433 -17.64 -5.00 13.67
N ASN A 434 -18.51 -4.45 14.52
CA ASN A 434 -19.19 -5.20 15.61
C ASN A 434 -20.44 -4.48 16.09
N GLU A 435 -21.33 -5.20 16.79
CA GLU A 435 -22.58 -4.66 17.34
C GLU A 435 -22.38 -3.66 18.47
N ASN A 436 -21.28 -3.77 19.22
CA ASN A 436 -20.97 -2.78 20.26
C ASN A 436 -20.73 -1.39 19.63
N SER A 437 -19.91 -1.31 18.59
CA SER A 437 -19.70 -0.04 17.85
C SER A 437 -20.98 0.46 17.19
N ARG A 438 -21.87 -0.45 16.71
CA ARG A 438 -23.20 -0.09 16.20
C ARG A 438 -24.06 0.58 17.28
N LYS A 439 -24.15 -0.01 18.45
CA LYS A 439 -24.91 0.55 19.58
C LYS A 439 -24.36 1.92 19.99
N ILE A 440 -23.05 2.06 20.06
CA ILE A 440 -22.40 3.34 20.41
C ILE A 440 -22.77 4.43 19.40
N LEU A 441 -22.75 4.13 18.10
CA LEU A 441 -23.13 5.10 17.07
C LEU A 441 -24.61 5.51 17.18
N ILE A 442 -25.49 4.58 17.50
CA ILE A 442 -26.94 4.86 17.65
C ILE A 442 -27.21 5.55 18.99
N ASP A 443 -26.80 4.95 20.10
CA ASP A 443 -27.24 5.35 21.45
C ASP A 443 -26.50 6.60 21.95
N HIS A 444 -25.22 6.73 21.62
CA HIS A 444 -24.40 7.83 22.09
C HIS A 444 -24.24 8.96 21.06
N PHE A 445 -24.02 8.61 19.79
CA PHE A 445 -23.81 9.60 18.73
C PHE A 445 -25.11 9.96 17.99
N GLY A 446 -26.22 9.28 18.24
CA GLY A 446 -27.54 9.60 17.71
C GLY A 446 -27.76 9.29 16.23
N LYS A 447 -26.97 8.39 15.65
CA LYS A 447 -27.20 7.95 14.26
C LYS A 447 -28.48 7.13 14.16
N ASN A 448 -29.16 7.22 13.02
CA ASN A 448 -30.35 6.42 12.77
C ASN A 448 -29.98 4.92 12.65
N SER A 449 -30.72 4.07 13.36
CA SER A 449 -30.46 2.62 13.40
C SER A 449 -30.61 1.92 12.04
N SER A 450 -31.41 2.48 11.10
CA SER A 450 -31.56 1.97 9.73
C SER A 450 -30.31 2.19 8.87
N ASP A 451 -29.50 3.20 9.22
CA ASP A 451 -28.38 3.65 8.42
C ASP A 451 -27.04 3.08 8.93
N VAL A 452 -27.08 2.35 10.05
CA VAL A 452 -25.90 1.71 10.65
C VAL A 452 -26.02 0.19 10.60
N GLU A 453 -25.09 -0.47 9.94
CA GLU A 453 -25.07 -1.92 9.76
C GLU A 453 -23.75 -2.54 10.18
N THR A 454 -23.82 -3.71 10.85
CA THR A 454 -22.64 -4.46 11.28
C THR A 454 -22.14 -5.37 10.18
N VAL A 455 -20.87 -5.23 9.82
CA VAL A 455 -20.13 -6.14 8.94
C VAL A 455 -18.89 -6.60 9.66
N TYR A 456 -18.89 -7.79 10.19
CA TYR A 456 -17.76 -8.35 10.92
C TYR A 456 -16.53 -8.52 10.04
N ILE A 457 -15.35 -8.31 10.61
CA ILE A 457 -14.09 -8.64 9.97
C ILE A 457 -13.97 -10.15 9.88
N GLY A 458 -13.62 -10.68 8.72
CA GLY A 458 -13.43 -12.11 8.53
C GLY A 458 -11.97 -12.53 8.71
N VAL A 459 -11.75 -13.81 9.03
CA VAL A 459 -10.44 -14.46 9.01
C VAL A 459 -10.32 -15.39 7.80
N ASN A 460 -9.09 -15.54 7.27
CA ASN A 460 -8.82 -16.54 6.24
C ASN A 460 -8.67 -17.92 6.86
N GLU A 461 -9.78 -18.67 6.92
CA GLU A 461 -9.88 -20.00 7.51
C GLU A 461 -9.07 -21.08 6.77
N LYS A 462 -8.60 -20.77 5.56
CA LYS A 462 -7.72 -21.65 4.78
C LYS A 462 -6.26 -21.50 5.18
N ILE A 463 -5.84 -20.26 5.49
CA ILE A 463 -4.50 -19.95 6.01
C ILE A 463 -4.42 -20.38 7.47
N PHE A 464 -5.39 -19.94 8.30
CA PHE A 464 -5.50 -20.32 9.70
C PHE A 464 -6.30 -21.62 9.85
N ASN A 465 -5.68 -22.73 9.38
CA ASN A 465 -6.20 -24.07 9.49
C ASN A 465 -5.17 -24.95 10.20
N PRO A 466 -5.53 -25.59 11.35
CA PRO A 466 -4.60 -26.44 12.10
C PRO A 466 -4.02 -27.59 11.26
N GLU A 467 -4.74 -28.07 10.23
CA GLU A 467 -4.28 -29.12 9.33
C GLU A 467 -3.06 -28.72 8.46
N ASN A 468 -2.81 -27.42 8.29
CA ASN A 468 -1.65 -26.93 7.53
C ASN A 468 -0.33 -27.09 8.27
N TYR A 469 -0.34 -27.51 9.52
CA TYR A 469 0.83 -27.43 10.41
C TYR A 469 1.16 -28.78 11.04
N ASN A 470 2.46 -29.16 11.00
CA ASN A 470 2.96 -30.30 11.74
C ASN A 470 3.26 -29.92 13.19
N LYS A 471 2.29 -30.14 14.07
CA LYS A 471 2.34 -29.77 15.49
C LYS A 471 3.56 -30.33 16.22
N LYS A 472 3.98 -31.57 15.87
CA LYS A 472 5.14 -32.24 16.52
C LYS A 472 6.43 -31.53 16.15
N GLU A 473 6.65 -31.23 14.89
CA GLU A 473 7.85 -30.52 14.42
C GLU A 473 7.90 -29.10 14.98
N LEU A 474 6.77 -28.40 15.01
CA LEU A 474 6.71 -27.04 15.55
C LEU A 474 6.98 -27.02 17.05
N LYS A 475 6.44 -27.98 17.82
CA LYS A 475 6.78 -28.12 19.24
C LYS A 475 8.27 -28.37 19.44
N GLN A 476 8.89 -29.21 18.63
CA GLN A 476 10.35 -29.43 18.68
C GLN A 476 11.12 -28.14 18.33
N LYS A 477 10.68 -27.43 17.28
CA LYS A 477 11.31 -26.17 16.82
C LYS A 477 11.34 -25.08 17.92
N TYR A 478 10.20 -24.86 18.57
CA TYR A 478 10.03 -23.74 19.50
C TYR A 478 10.30 -24.10 20.97
N LEU A 479 10.08 -25.34 21.37
CA LEU A 479 10.05 -25.76 22.76
C LEU A 479 11.18 -26.72 23.14
N GLY A 480 11.80 -27.42 22.17
CA GLY A 480 12.84 -28.39 22.41
C GLY A 480 12.44 -29.42 23.48
N GLU A 481 13.19 -29.51 24.59
CA GLU A 481 12.93 -30.46 25.69
C GLU A 481 11.63 -30.15 26.47
N THR A 482 11.08 -28.94 26.32
CA THR A 482 9.86 -28.51 27.04
C THR A 482 8.56 -28.75 26.25
N GLN A 483 8.59 -29.57 25.19
CA GLN A 483 7.46 -29.82 24.28
C GLN A 483 6.18 -30.42 24.95
N ASN A 484 6.31 -30.99 26.13
CA ASN A 484 5.16 -31.55 26.88
C ASN A 484 4.45 -30.51 27.75
N LYS A 485 4.94 -29.29 27.85
CA LYS A 485 4.31 -28.22 28.61
C LYS A 485 3.06 -27.67 27.90
N LYS A 486 2.13 -27.13 28.65
CA LYS A 486 1.01 -26.35 28.14
C LYS A 486 1.50 -25.02 27.58
N ILE A 487 0.94 -24.57 26.46
CA ILE A 487 1.39 -23.35 25.77
C ILE A 487 0.34 -22.27 25.84
N ILE A 488 0.76 -21.12 26.40
CA ILE A 488 -0.01 -19.88 26.49
C ILE A 488 0.57 -18.89 25.49
N SER A 489 -0.17 -18.52 24.46
CA SER A 489 0.30 -17.55 23.48
C SER A 489 -0.22 -16.13 23.75
N TYR A 490 0.66 -15.16 23.53
CA TYR A 490 0.35 -13.73 23.54
C TYR A 490 0.87 -13.13 22.23
N ILE A 491 -0.04 -12.85 21.30
CA ILE A 491 0.29 -12.50 19.92
C ILE A 491 -0.28 -11.13 19.60
N CYS A 492 0.58 -10.09 19.56
CA CYS A 492 0.14 -8.72 19.31
C CYS A 492 1.33 -7.80 19.02
N ARG A 493 1.04 -6.54 18.65
CA ARG A 493 2.03 -5.46 18.74
C ARG A 493 2.33 -5.17 20.22
N ILE A 494 3.60 -5.15 20.62
CA ILE A 494 3.99 -4.93 22.01
C ILE A 494 3.97 -3.41 22.31
N SER A 495 2.79 -2.90 22.62
CA SER A 495 2.48 -1.49 22.86
C SER A 495 1.57 -1.31 24.07
N GLU A 496 1.40 -0.09 24.53
CA GLU A 496 0.59 0.29 25.70
C GLU A 496 -0.86 -0.23 25.58
N GLN A 497 -1.47 -0.09 24.40
CA GLN A 497 -2.84 -0.57 24.12
C GLN A 497 -3.03 -2.06 24.42
N LYS A 498 -1.99 -2.87 24.25
CA LYS A 498 -2.03 -4.33 24.45
C LYS A 498 -1.70 -4.77 25.87
N ARG A 499 -1.31 -3.87 26.75
CA ARG A 499 -0.99 -4.08 28.16
C ARG A 499 -0.01 -5.24 28.43
N PRO A 500 1.20 -5.25 27.81
CA PRO A 500 2.14 -6.36 27.96
C PRO A 500 2.62 -6.57 29.39
N MET A 501 2.62 -5.54 30.22
CA MET A 501 3.02 -5.65 31.64
C MET A 501 1.94 -6.37 32.46
N LEU A 502 0.66 -6.18 32.15
CA LEU A 502 -0.43 -6.98 32.74
C LEU A 502 -0.24 -8.46 32.40
N PHE A 503 0.05 -8.79 31.14
CA PHE A 503 0.34 -10.17 30.76
C PHE A 503 1.47 -10.79 31.61
N LEU A 504 2.56 -10.06 31.86
CA LEU A 504 3.63 -10.55 32.71
C LEU A 504 3.19 -10.80 34.17
N GLN A 505 2.35 -9.94 34.73
CA GLN A 505 1.79 -10.12 36.07
C GLN A 505 0.86 -11.34 36.13
N ILE A 506 0.04 -11.55 35.12
CA ILE A 506 -0.79 -12.77 34.95
C ILE A 506 0.09 -14.02 34.93
N ILE A 507 1.15 -14.05 34.10
CA ILE A 507 2.07 -15.19 34.04
C ILE A 507 2.82 -15.42 35.34
N SER A 508 3.25 -14.35 36.01
CA SER A 508 3.90 -14.45 37.33
C SER A 508 2.95 -15.05 38.35
N LYS A 509 1.71 -14.58 38.40
CA LYS A 509 0.70 -15.09 39.34
C LYS A 509 0.25 -16.51 39.00
N LEU A 510 0.16 -16.87 37.71
CA LEU A 510 -0.14 -18.23 37.25
C LEU A 510 0.98 -19.20 37.69
N LYS A 511 2.25 -18.79 37.62
CA LYS A 511 3.41 -19.60 38.03
C LYS A 511 3.35 -20.02 39.50
N GLU A 512 2.74 -19.23 40.40
CA GLU A 512 2.54 -19.62 41.81
C GLU A 512 1.61 -20.84 41.94
N GLN A 513 0.71 -21.05 41.00
CA GLN A 513 -0.33 -22.11 41.02
C GLN A 513 -0.01 -23.29 40.10
N ARG A 514 0.70 -23.06 38.99
CA ARG A 514 0.97 -24.05 37.96
C ARG A 514 2.38 -23.93 37.43
N GLN A 515 3.12 -25.05 37.32
CA GLN A 515 4.51 -25.09 36.82
C GLN A 515 4.63 -25.71 35.41
N ASN A 516 3.58 -26.43 34.97
CA ASN A 516 3.62 -27.16 33.71
C ASN A 516 3.10 -26.32 32.53
N PHE A 517 3.71 -25.15 32.30
CA PHE A 517 3.42 -24.31 31.13
C PHE A 517 4.65 -23.58 30.59
N LYS A 518 4.53 -23.05 29.38
CA LYS A 518 5.40 -22.03 28.78
C LYS A 518 4.52 -20.96 28.14
N ALA A 519 4.92 -19.70 28.25
CA ALA A 519 4.33 -18.62 27.51
C ALA A 519 5.14 -18.35 26.23
N ILE A 520 4.48 -18.02 25.13
CA ILE A 520 5.11 -17.58 23.88
C ILE A 520 4.59 -16.19 23.54
N VAL A 521 5.50 -15.22 23.52
CA VAL A 521 5.23 -13.83 23.15
C VAL A 521 5.66 -13.60 21.71
N VAL A 522 4.70 -13.30 20.85
CA VAL A 522 4.92 -13.03 19.42
C VAL A 522 4.58 -11.59 19.10
N GLY A 523 5.50 -10.91 18.49
CA GLY A 523 5.33 -9.52 18.06
C GLY A 523 6.55 -8.66 18.39
N ASP A 524 6.47 -7.42 17.92
CA ASP A 524 7.48 -6.39 18.14
C ASP A 524 6.76 -5.08 18.54
N GLY A 525 7.50 -4.14 19.08
CA GLY A 525 6.98 -2.85 19.51
C GLY A 525 7.88 -2.13 20.49
N ASN A 526 7.53 -0.87 20.79
CA ASN A 526 8.29 0.01 21.65
C ASN A 526 8.49 -0.54 23.08
N LEU A 527 7.55 -1.34 23.59
CA LEU A 527 7.61 -1.91 24.93
C LEU A 527 8.31 -3.28 25.01
N LEU A 528 8.72 -3.91 23.90
CA LEU A 528 9.35 -5.23 23.94
C LEU A 528 10.65 -5.26 24.78
N PRO A 529 11.57 -4.30 24.67
CA PRO A 529 12.76 -4.28 25.54
C PRO A 529 12.39 -4.21 27.03
N LYS A 530 11.46 -3.32 27.39
CA LYS A 530 10.98 -3.16 28.77
C LYS A 530 10.28 -4.43 29.28
N MET A 531 9.46 -5.07 28.44
CA MET A 531 8.78 -6.33 28.77
C MET A 531 9.77 -7.45 29.13
N LYS A 532 10.89 -7.56 28.38
CA LYS A 532 11.95 -8.54 28.68
C LYS A 532 12.67 -8.26 30.01
N GLU A 533 12.92 -7.00 30.30
CA GLU A 533 13.54 -6.60 31.60
C GLU A 533 12.61 -6.89 32.76
N GLU A 534 11.34 -6.58 32.65
CA GLU A 534 10.35 -6.81 33.69
C GLU A 534 10.13 -8.31 33.95
N ALA A 535 10.13 -9.14 32.88
CA ALA A 535 10.08 -10.59 33.01
C ALA A 535 11.26 -11.16 33.85
N LYS A 536 12.45 -10.55 33.74
CA LYS A 536 13.61 -10.93 34.59
C LYS A 536 13.41 -10.54 36.03
N LYS A 537 12.89 -9.33 36.31
CA LYS A 537 12.60 -8.87 37.68
C LYS A 537 11.55 -9.74 38.37
N LEU A 538 10.53 -10.18 37.62
CA LEU A 538 9.50 -11.10 38.09
C LEU A 538 9.95 -12.57 38.14
N HIS A 539 11.20 -12.89 37.82
CA HIS A 539 11.76 -14.27 37.77
C HIS A 539 10.97 -15.25 36.91
N ILE A 540 10.36 -14.76 35.79
CA ILE A 540 9.59 -15.55 34.85
C ILE A 540 10.20 -15.56 33.43
N TYR A 541 11.38 -14.96 33.26
CA TYR A 541 11.99 -14.83 31.90
C TYR A 541 12.21 -16.20 31.24
N GLU A 542 12.65 -17.20 32.03
CA GLU A 542 12.86 -18.58 31.53
C GLU A 542 11.54 -19.30 31.20
N ASP A 543 10.39 -18.83 31.68
CA ASP A 543 9.09 -19.41 31.37
C ASP A 543 8.47 -18.81 30.13
N ILE A 544 9.10 -17.78 29.53
CA ILE A 544 8.60 -17.04 28.37
C ILE A 544 9.57 -17.18 27.18
N ILE A 545 9.03 -17.52 26.01
CA ILE A 545 9.76 -17.51 24.74
C ILE A 545 9.37 -16.25 23.99
N PHE A 546 10.33 -15.37 23.74
CA PHE A 546 10.13 -14.16 22.94
C PHE A 546 10.60 -14.41 21.51
N THR A 547 9.67 -14.56 20.56
CA THR A 547 10.00 -14.84 19.15
C THR A 547 10.32 -13.60 18.34
N GLY A 548 9.92 -12.40 18.82
CA GLY A 548 9.83 -11.22 17.96
C GLY A 548 8.68 -11.34 16.96
N ARG A 549 8.72 -10.52 15.90
CA ARG A 549 7.73 -10.56 14.82
C ARG A 549 7.91 -11.83 13.97
N LEU A 550 6.84 -12.58 13.75
CA LEU A 550 6.77 -13.72 12.85
C LEU A 550 5.95 -13.37 11.60
N GLN A 551 6.33 -13.90 10.46
CA GLN A 551 5.56 -13.79 9.22
C GLN A 551 4.34 -14.70 9.24
N ASN A 552 4.48 -15.90 9.82
CA ASN A 552 3.42 -16.89 9.94
C ASN A 552 3.10 -17.16 11.42
N THR A 553 2.12 -16.44 11.96
CA THR A 553 1.62 -16.63 13.33
C THR A 553 0.88 -17.96 13.52
N GLY A 554 0.39 -18.56 12.44
CA GLY A 554 -0.27 -19.86 12.45
C GLY A 554 0.59 -20.98 13.06
N GLU A 555 1.93 -20.92 12.92
CA GLU A 555 2.83 -21.86 13.57
C GLU A 555 2.71 -21.87 15.10
N ILE A 556 2.50 -20.70 15.70
CA ILE A 556 2.38 -20.58 17.16
C ILE A 556 0.99 -21.01 17.61
N TYR A 557 -0.06 -20.57 16.91
CA TYR A 557 -1.41 -21.06 17.25
C TYR A 557 -1.50 -22.59 17.15
N ALA A 558 -0.88 -23.22 16.14
CA ALA A 558 -0.90 -24.67 15.99
C ALA A 558 -0.37 -25.46 17.20
N ILE A 559 0.54 -24.86 17.98
CA ILE A 559 1.11 -25.49 19.20
C ILE A 559 0.50 -24.94 20.47
N SER A 560 -0.34 -23.90 20.41
CA SER A 560 -0.92 -23.25 21.59
C SER A 560 -2.07 -24.09 22.19
N ASP A 561 -2.21 -24.05 23.49
CA ASP A 561 -3.35 -24.58 24.22
C ASP A 561 -4.38 -23.50 24.54
N ILE A 562 -3.93 -22.23 24.64
CA ILE A 562 -4.74 -21.05 24.91
C ILE A 562 -4.04 -19.78 24.38
N THR A 563 -4.82 -18.81 23.95
CA THR A 563 -4.35 -17.45 23.64
C THR A 563 -4.87 -16.47 24.69
N VAL A 564 -4.06 -15.48 25.07
CA VAL A 564 -4.44 -14.42 26.01
C VAL A 564 -4.40 -13.07 25.29
N ASN A 565 -5.47 -12.29 25.40
CA ASN A 565 -5.57 -10.91 24.96
C ASN A 565 -5.87 -10.00 26.15
N CYS A 566 -4.93 -9.09 26.44
CA CYS A 566 -5.04 -8.15 27.57
C CYS A 566 -5.35 -6.72 27.13
N SER A 567 -5.81 -6.50 25.89
CA SER A 567 -5.97 -5.15 25.32
C SER A 567 -6.90 -4.28 26.16
N ILE A 568 -6.57 -2.97 26.25
CA ILE A 568 -7.44 -1.99 26.91
C ILE A 568 -8.53 -1.49 25.98
N LYS A 569 -8.34 -1.65 24.67
CA LYS A 569 -9.34 -1.36 23.63
C LYS A 569 -9.09 -2.16 22.35
N GLU A 570 -10.17 -2.54 21.70
CA GLU A 570 -10.23 -3.19 20.38
C GLU A 570 -11.55 -2.82 19.70
N GLY A 571 -11.60 -2.91 18.38
CA GLY A 571 -12.87 -3.12 17.69
C GLY A 571 -13.23 -4.60 17.80
N LEU A 572 -12.55 -5.42 17.01
CA LEU A 572 -12.43 -6.88 17.17
C LEU A 572 -11.00 -7.28 16.82
N ALA A 573 -10.31 -7.93 17.75
CA ALA A 573 -8.92 -8.30 17.53
C ALA A 573 -8.80 -9.42 16.50
N LEU A 574 -8.08 -9.20 15.42
CA LEU A 574 -7.81 -10.24 14.41
C LEU A 574 -7.19 -11.50 15.02
N THR A 575 -6.32 -11.32 16.01
CA THR A 575 -5.71 -12.44 16.76
C THR A 575 -6.73 -13.33 17.47
N SER A 576 -7.89 -12.79 17.83
CA SER A 576 -8.98 -13.59 18.39
C SER A 576 -9.63 -14.49 17.32
N TYR A 577 -9.87 -13.95 16.12
CA TYR A 577 -10.36 -14.74 14.98
C TYR A 577 -9.36 -15.82 14.55
N GLU A 578 -8.05 -15.45 14.47
CA GLU A 578 -6.98 -16.37 14.11
C GLU A 578 -6.87 -17.52 15.11
N SER A 579 -6.89 -17.19 16.42
CA SER A 579 -6.85 -18.17 17.51
C SER A 579 -7.99 -19.19 17.41
N LEU A 580 -9.23 -18.72 17.32
CA LEU A 580 -10.40 -19.59 17.22
C LEU A 580 -10.40 -20.39 15.92
N SER A 581 -9.95 -19.81 14.79
CA SER A 581 -9.80 -20.53 13.52
C SER A 581 -8.81 -21.69 13.61
N MET A 582 -7.77 -21.55 14.45
CA MET A 582 -6.74 -22.56 14.72
C MET A 582 -7.11 -23.50 15.88
N GLU A 583 -8.39 -23.54 16.28
CA GLU A 583 -8.90 -24.36 17.39
C GLU A 583 -8.23 -24.04 18.73
N VAL A 584 -7.87 -22.79 18.96
CA VAL A 584 -7.25 -22.35 20.20
C VAL A 584 -8.20 -21.44 20.97
N PRO A 585 -8.68 -21.87 22.15
CA PRO A 585 -9.53 -21.04 23.00
C PRO A 585 -8.80 -19.81 23.49
N ILE A 586 -9.56 -18.76 23.87
CA ILE A 586 -9.00 -17.47 24.20
C ILE A 586 -9.55 -16.90 25.52
N VAL A 587 -8.68 -16.25 26.29
CA VAL A 587 -9.08 -15.36 27.39
C VAL A 587 -8.81 -13.93 26.96
N SER A 588 -9.82 -13.08 26.97
CA SER A 588 -9.72 -11.69 26.52
C SER A 588 -10.38 -10.73 27.50
N SER A 589 -9.85 -9.50 27.59
CA SER A 589 -10.58 -8.39 28.22
C SER A 589 -11.90 -8.08 27.49
N ASP A 590 -12.91 -7.62 28.22
CA ASP A 590 -14.21 -7.15 27.69
C ASP A 590 -14.03 -5.76 27.06
N VAL A 591 -13.59 -5.75 25.80
CA VAL A 591 -13.36 -4.51 25.03
C VAL A 591 -13.95 -4.64 23.64
N GLY A 592 -14.58 -3.57 23.15
CA GLY A 592 -15.21 -3.54 21.84
C GLY A 592 -16.21 -4.69 21.64
N GLY A 593 -16.08 -5.39 20.54
CA GLY A 593 -16.95 -6.54 20.20
C GLY A 593 -16.41 -7.91 20.66
N GLN A 594 -15.38 -8.00 21.55
CA GLN A 594 -14.77 -9.29 21.89
C GLN A 594 -15.78 -10.33 22.41
N LYS A 595 -16.78 -9.91 23.21
CA LYS A 595 -17.83 -10.79 23.70
C LYS A 595 -18.82 -11.29 22.62
N GLU A 596 -18.82 -10.70 21.45
CA GLU A 596 -19.63 -11.18 20.32
C GLU A 596 -18.98 -12.39 19.64
N LEU A 597 -17.65 -12.48 19.75
CA LEU A 597 -16.83 -13.56 19.20
C LEU A 597 -16.50 -14.63 20.26
N ILE A 598 -16.23 -14.21 21.49
CA ILE A 598 -15.76 -15.09 22.58
C ILE A 598 -16.93 -15.38 23.52
N THR A 599 -17.57 -16.52 23.28
CA THR A 599 -18.60 -17.08 24.16
C THR A 599 -17.98 -18.05 25.15
N ASP A 600 -18.75 -18.44 26.20
CA ASP A 600 -18.30 -19.42 27.19
C ASP A 600 -17.96 -20.81 26.61
N GLU A 601 -18.35 -21.09 25.36
CA GLU A 601 -18.02 -22.33 24.67
C GLU A 601 -16.62 -22.31 24.01
N VAL A 602 -16.06 -21.14 23.76
CA VAL A 602 -14.79 -20.97 23.03
C VAL A 602 -13.71 -20.19 23.81
N GLY A 603 -14.08 -19.64 24.97
CA GLY A 603 -13.15 -18.86 25.77
C GLY A 603 -13.78 -18.21 26.99
N LYS A 604 -13.10 -17.20 27.55
CA LYS A 604 -13.59 -16.41 28.67
C LYS A 604 -13.32 -14.93 28.44
N ILE A 605 -14.29 -14.11 28.85
CA ILE A 605 -14.20 -12.65 28.84
C ILE A 605 -13.94 -12.18 30.28
N ILE A 606 -12.95 -11.33 30.45
CA ILE A 606 -12.57 -10.73 31.73
C ILE A 606 -13.00 -9.26 31.72
N GLU A 607 -13.70 -8.85 32.77
CA GLU A 607 -14.13 -7.48 32.93
C GLU A 607 -12.96 -6.51 32.98
N LEU A 608 -12.98 -5.48 32.14
CA LEU A 608 -11.94 -4.46 32.13
C LEU A 608 -12.04 -3.58 33.39
N LYS A 609 -11.00 -3.57 34.21
CA LYS A 609 -10.93 -2.76 35.45
C LYS A 609 -10.14 -1.46 35.28
N GLN A 610 -9.57 -1.22 34.09
CA GLN A 610 -8.76 -0.04 33.75
C GLN A 610 -9.51 0.83 32.75
N ASN A 611 -9.51 2.16 32.94
CA ASN A 611 -10.08 3.07 31.96
C ASN A 611 -9.16 3.27 30.76
N GLU A 612 -9.71 3.55 29.59
CA GLU A 612 -8.94 3.82 28.38
C GLU A 612 -8.01 5.05 28.52
N GLU A 613 -8.40 6.06 29.32
CA GLU A 613 -7.55 7.23 29.64
C GLU A 613 -6.23 6.82 30.31
N ASP A 614 -6.24 5.73 31.06
CA ASP A 614 -5.10 5.22 31.82
C ASP A 614 -4.23 4.27 31.00
N VAL A 615 -4.31 4.30 29.67
CA VAL A 615 -3.59 3.37 28.76
C VAL A 615 -2.07 3.31 29.02
N TYR A 616 -1.49 4.38 29.53
CA TYR A 616 -0.06 4.45 29.88
C TYR A 616 0.24 4.00 31.31
N SER A 617 -0.79 3.70 32.13
CA SER A 617 -0.60 3.18 33.48
C SER A 617 -0.19 1.71 33.45
N GLU A 618 0.78 1.37 34.25
CA GLU A 618 1.23 -0.03 34.50
C GLU A 618 0.80 -0.54 35.86
N ILE A 619 -0.11 0.16 36.51
CA ILE A 619 -0.76 -0.28 37.73
C ILE A 619 -2.04 -0.99 37.40
N TYR A 620 -2.10 -2.28 37.66
CA TYR A 620 -3.24 -3.12 37.31
C TYR A 620 -3.98 -3.59 38.55
N ASN A 621 -5.26 -3.88 38.39
CA ASN A 621 -6.12 -4.35 39.44
C ASN A 621 -5.82 -5.82 39.78
N ASP A 622 -5.57 -6.14 41.05
CA ASP A 622 -5.28 -7.51 41.51
C ASP A 622 -6.44 -8.50 41.23
N GLU A 623 -7.69 -8.02 41.26
CA GLU A 623 -8.85 -8.83 40.94
C GLU A 623 -8.89 -9.21 39.44
N GLU A 624 -8.63 -8.26 38.54
CA GLU A 624 -8.51 -8.53 37.12
C GLU A 624 -7.43 -9.60 36.84
N ILE A 625 -6.26 -9.49 37.51
CA ILE A 625 -5.19 -10.50 37.39
C ILE A 625 -5.67 -11.88 37.85
N LYS A 626 -6.36 -11.95 39.00
CA LYS A 626 -6.90 -13.22 39.50
C LYS A 626 -7.94 -13.83 38.60
N GLU A 627 -8.85 -13.03 38.04
CA GLU A 627 -9.84 -13.49 37.06
C GLU A 627 -9.18 -14.08 35.80
N TYR A 628 -8.15 -13.43 35.25
CA TYR A 628 -7.36 -14.00 34.16
C TYR A 628 -6.72 -15.34 34.54
N VAL A 629 -6.08 -15.44 35.70
CA VAL A 629 -5.42 -16.66 36.14
C VAL A 629 -6.43 -17.80 36.32
N GLN A 630 -7.59 -17.51 36.91
CA GLN A 630 -8.67 -18.49 37.07
C GLN A 630 -9.18 -18.99 35.73
N ALA A 631 -9.47 -18.08 34.80
CA ALA A 631 -9.95 -18.42 33.45
C ALA A 631 -8.92 -19.25 32.66
N ILE A 632 -7.64 -18.88 32.76
CA ILE A 632 -6.56 -19.64 32.12
C ILE A 632 -6.46 -21.06 32.68
N ASN A 633 -6.52 -21.22 34.02
CA ASN A 633 -6.47 -22.54 34.65
C ASN A 633 -7.68 -23.40 34.22
N GLU A 634 -8.90 -22.85 34.25
CA GLU A 634 -10.11 -23.55 33.81
C GLU A 634 -10.00 -24.07 32.37
N ILE A 635 -9.56 -23.21 31.46
CA ILE A 635 -9.43 -23.59 30.04
C ILE A 635 -8.29 -24.60 29.85
N LEU A 636 -7.14 -24.45 30.54
CA LEU A 636 -6.04 -25.41 30.41
C LEU A 636 -6.40 -26.80 30.95
N ASP A 637 -7.28 -26.88 31.95
CA ASP A 637 -7.76 -28.16 32.48
C ASP A 637 -8.81 -28.83 31.56
N LYS A 638 -9.57 -28.03 30.79
CA LYS A 638 -10.62 -28.48 29.90
C LYS A 638 -10.38 -28.16 28.42
N THR A 639 -9.11 -28.04 28.02
CA THR A 639 -8.71 -27.53 26.69
C THR A 639 -9.46 -28.20 25.52
N ASN A 640 -9.69 -29.51 25.57
CA ASN A 640 -10.33 -30.24 24.47
C ASN A 640 -11.83 -29.91 24.32
N GLU A 641 -12.53 -29.57 25.41
CA GLU A 641 -13.91 -29.17 25.38
C GLU A 641 -14.08 -27.83 24.64
N TYR A 642 -13.23 -26.86 24.94
CA TYR A 642 -13.22 -25.56 24.28
C TYR A 642 -12.82 -25.67 22.80
N LYS A 643 -11.77 -26.44 22.48
CA LYS A 643 -11.26 -26.60 21.11
C LYS A 643 -12.32 -27.04 20.11
N ALA A 644 -13.21 -27.92 20.51
CA ALA A 644 -14.24 -28.49 19.63
C ALA A 644 -15.16 -27.43 19.01
N ASN A 645 -15.39 -26.32 19.69
CA ASN A 645 -16.31 -25.26 19.28
C ASN A 645 -15.64 -24.09 18.58
N CYS A 646 -14.32 -23.86 18.82
CA CYS A 646 -13.61 -22.69 18.34
C CYS A 646 -13.71 -22.51 16.83
N ARG A 647 -13.23 -23.49 16.06
CA ARG A 647 -13.23 -23.40 14.59
C ARG A 647 -14.64 -23.39 14.00
N LYS A 648 -15.56 -24.10 14.60
CA LYS A 648 -16.96 -24.11 14.17
C LYS A 648 -17.56 -22.71 14.21
N MET A 649 -17.37 -21.97 15.31
CA MET A 649 -17.81 -20.58 15.45
C MET A 649 -17.31 -19.70 14.30
N ILE A 650 -16.03 -19.84 13.92
CA ILE A 650 -15.44 -19.11 12.80
C ILE A 650 -16.08 -19.48 11.47
N LEU A 651 -16.18 -20.79 11.17
CA LEU A 651 -16.75 -21.26 9.90
C LEU A 651 -18.21 -20.87 9.73
N ASP A 652 -18.97 -20.85 10.83
CA ASP A 652 -20.39 -20.52 10.82
C ASP A 652 -20.64 -19.00 10.64
N HIS A 653 -19.72 -18.11 11.10
CA HIS A 653 -20.05 -16.68 11.19
C HIS A 653 -18.97 -15.73 10.69
N PHE A 654 -17.68 -16.07 10.74
CA PHE A 654 -16.59 -15.08 10.70
C PHE A 654 -15.49 -15.37 9.68
N THR A 655 -15.82 -16.02 8.55
CA THR A 655 -14.87 -16.19 7.45
C THR A 655 -14.79 -14.92 6.59
N ILE A 656 -13.64 -14.74 5.90
CA ILE A 656 -13.50 -13.66 4.90
C ILE A 656 -14.59 -13.74 3.84
N ASN A 657 -14.97 -14.95 3.40
CA ASN A 657 -16.00 -15.10 2.38
C ASN A 657 -17.36 -14.53 2.82
N LYS A 658 -17.75 -14.74 4.08
CA LYS A 658 -18.99 -14.16 4.64
C LYS A 658 -18.93 -12.64 4.73
N MET A 659 -17.78 -12.09 5.14
CA MET A 659 -17.56 -10.66 5.12
C MET A 659 -17.71 -10.08 3.70
N ILE A 660 -17.06 -10.71 2.71
CA ILE A 660 -17.11 -10.26 1.31
C ILE A 660 -18.52 -10.37 0.74
N GLU A 661 -19.22 -11.48 1.01
CA GLU A 661 -20.61 -11.68 0.58
C GLU A 661 -21.51 -10.56 1.13
N LYS A 662 -21.43 -10.29 2.43
CA LYS A 662 -22.21 -9.23 3.07
C LYS A 662 -21.86 -7.85 2.49
N MET A 663 -20.59 -7.52 2.35
CA MET A 663 -20.15 -6.27 1.72
C MET A 663 -20.61 -6.15 0.26
N SER A 664 -20.51 -7.24 -0.51
CA SER A 664 -20.98 -7.27 -1.91
C SER A 664 -22.48 -6.97 -2.02
N ASN A 665 -23.30 -7.55 -1.13
CA ASN A 665 -24.74 -7.32 -1.09
C ASN A 665 -25.05 -5.86 -0.75
N ILE A 666 -24.42 -5.32 0.30
CA ILE A 666 -24.61 -3.91 0.69
C ILE A 666 -24.23 -2.97 -0.45
N LEU A 667 -23.09 -3.20 -1.11
CA LEU A 667 -22.64 -2.37 -2.23
C LEU A 667 -23.59 -2.44 -3.43
N GLN A 668 -24.20 -3.62 -3.71
CA GLN A 668 -25.18 -3.78 -4.78
C GLN A 668 -26.54 -3.15 -4.42
N GLU A 669 -26.97 -3.23 -3.17
CA GLU A 669 -28.22 -2.61 -2.71
C GLU A 669 -28.13 -1.07 -2.63
N THR A 670 -26.92 -0.55 -2.42
CA THR A 670 -26.67 0.89 -2.34
C THR A 670 -26.54 1.54 -3.72
N TYR A 671 -26.10 0.77 -4.74
CA TYR A 671 -26.00 1.20 -6.14
C TYR A 671 -27.37 1.30 -6.79
#